data_038134af119c8ff5768a6124720d1a15
#
_entry.id   038134af119c8ff5768a6124720d1a15
#
_cell.length_a   1.000
_cell.length_b   1.000
_cell.length_c   1.000
_cell.angle_alpha   90.00
_cell.angle_beta   90.00
_cell.angle_gamma   90.00
#
_symmetry.space_group_name_H-M   'P 1'
#
loop_
_entity.id
_entity.type
_entity.pdbx_description
1 polymer ?
#
loop_
_entity_poly.entity_id
_entity_poly.type
_entity_poly.pdbx_seq_one_letter_code
_entity_poly.pdbx_strand_id
1 'polypeptide(L)'
;MNIRWPLAGVRAARRRRAAPACPARGWLLLGLLLGLAAGLPGAGRAQVLVGATPFGPVFRGLRPAGADTSLLLLARARRIGVSTFVQTSGARGYLLLGPRQQLRYRVGTDWVYDSRGTPPFVREDYGADLAHIIGLGVAQHWQLGQQLHYDQSRANNTRTGLWLARVGYQRRLRPGLATDSLSQLRLTALGGLATDRRNGRQDAGLAYGFDAAAIYFLNGPTAAPLVARVLGTRAALGPRTMQRLVAEATGEQAFLENAALTVQGRLGYRTNRAEDYLLGSVQRIQSDTVLAQAGASYRLNPYTTLRSDNSVLLPTRAFRYRRLNEGGDTLQDVGYRQRELDTRQELRFARPKLQTSLSFAYRERQRGYYLDNSRNLNPARLAAALAREQVKDITEQTTLWQGSLTWLLTPRHAVALLGTAQLLRVDAPSKDNQQTRDEAQHLLRLTWTGRWAGAFRTTLAVAGEYRQTVFIRAGLSAENYADHLLHWEPGFTWAPGRWSIRSTYHLWVSYQVRDQATEQARNRASRVLEQSQSLSYQLRPRLLLLADYQRRENRVGQLNWTQFRESPLDTSVTHDLSIGARQSWAGPRGSTSLRLGYRLLEQRNYGRAALLRDQPTGPATSLIYLHNITRQQGPEVGIERRAGGLTLTASLWLQWLRTYYAYQTGKGSFTGTSYAAADLDRETRRVLPYFEVAAEWRVGRR
;
A
#
# COMPACT_ATOMS: atom_id res chain seq x y z
N MET A 1 -20.66 -25.54 -58.48
CA MET A 1 -21.85 -24.92 -57.86
C MET A 1 -21.39 -23.59 -57.24
N ASN A 2 -21.57 -22.50 -58.01
CA ASN A 2 -21.11 -21.15 -57.65
C ASN A 2 -22.15 -20.48 -56.77
N ILE A 3 -21.75 -20.06 -55.54
CA ILE A 3 -22.58 -19.16 -54.71
C ILE A 3 -21.78 -17.88 -54.52
N ARG A 4 -22.18 -16.83 -55.25
CA ARG A 4 -21.74 -15.45 -55.07
C ARG A 4 -22.54 -14.84 -53.92
N TRP A 5 -21.84 -14.23 -52.94
CA TRP A 5 -22.46 -13.34 -51.96
C TRP A 5 -22.23 -11.88 -52.34
N PRO A 6 -23.22 -11.00 -52.25
CA PRO A 6 -23.07 -9.59 -52.59
C PRO A 6 -22.38 -8.80 -51.49
N LEU A 7 -21.43 -7.99 -51.87
CA LEU A 7 -20.78 -6.96 -51.06
C LEU A 7 -21.81 -5.82 -50.83
N ALA A 8 -22.40 -5.81 -49.63
CA ALA A 8 -23.11 -4.64 -49.14
C ALA A 8 -22.12 -3.66 -48.54
N GLY A 9 -21.99 -2.49 -49.14
CA GLY A 9 -21.09 -1.42 -48.71
C GLY A 9 -21.54 -0.85 -47.36
N VAL A 10 -20.77 -1.12 -46.33
CA VAL A 10 -20.88 -0.44 -45.04
C VAL A 10 -20.14 0.89 -45.14
N ARG A 11 -20.86 1.98 -45.35
CA ARG A 11 -20.37 3.33 -45.13
C ARG A 11 -19.97 3.46 -43.67
N ALA A 12 -18.67 3.49 -43.43
CA ALA A 12 -18.09 3.81 -42.13
C ALA A 12 -18.45 5.25 -41.75
N ALA A 13 -19.53 5.40 -40.98
CA ALA A 13 -19.80 6.63 -40.28
C ALA A 13 -18.65 6.87 -39.29
N ARG A 14 -17.75 7.77 -39.66
CA ARG A 14 -16.78 8.36 -38.74
C ARG A 14 -17.53 9.06 -37.61
N ARG A 15 -17.99 8.34 -36.60
CA ARG A 15 -18.27 8.91 -35.30
C ARG A 15 -16.97 9.49 -34.78
N ARG A 16 -16.83 10.82 -34.88
CA ARG A 16 -15.88 11.59 -34.06
C ARG A 16 -16.15 11.18 -32.62
N ARG A 17 -15.30 10.31 -32.08
CA ARG A 17 -15.27 10.08 -30.65
C ARG A 17 -14.90 11.44 -30.04
N ALA A 18 -15.86 12.07 -29.39
CA ALA A 18 -15.61 13.21 -28.54
C ALA A 18 -14.51 12.78 -27.56
N ALA A 19 -13.40 13.49 -27.57
CA ALA A 19 -12.39 13.34 -26.54
C ALA A 19 -13.09 13.42 -25.18
N PRO A 20 -12.81 12.55 -24.23
CA PRO A 20 -13.40 12.63 -22.91
C PRO A 20 -13.16 14.05 -22.39
N ALA A 21 -14.24 14.72 -22.03
CA ALA A 21 -14.21 16.09 -21.51
C ALA A 21 -13.15 16.10 -20.39
N CYS A 22 -12.11 16.88 -20.63
CA CYS A 22 -11.06 17.17 -19.66
C CYS A 22 -11.75 17.47 -18.32
N PRO A 23 -11.24 17.01 -17.18
CA PRO A 23 -11.91 17.18 -15.88
C PRO A 23 -11.86 18.64 -15.43
N ALA A 24 -12.54 19.51 -16.20
CA ALA A 24 -12.73 20.93 -15.87
C ALA A 24 -13.35 21.10 -14.47
N ARG A 25 -14.08 20.09 -13.99
CA ARG A 25 -14.65 20.09 -12.63
C ARG A 25 -13.62 20.00 -11.52
N GLY A 26 -12.53 19.27 -11.71
CA GLY A 26 -11.43 19.20 -10.71
C GLY A 26 -10.65 20.51 -10.64
N TRP A 27 -10.43 21.16 -11.78
CA TRP A 27 -9.78 22.46 -11.86
C TRP A 27 -10.68 23.60 -11.37
N LEU A 28 -12.00 23.48 -11.55
CA LEU A 28 -12.98 24.41 -10.97
C LEU A 28 -12.97 24.34 -9.44
N LEU A 29 -12.89 23.13 -8.87
CA LEU A 29 -12.79 22.97 -7.40
C LEU A 29 -11.47 23.48 -6.87
N LEU A 30 -10.37 23.23 -7.56
CA LEU A 30 -9.06 23.78 -7.23
C LEU A 30 -9.04 25.31 -7.39
N GLY A 31 -9.64 25.83 -8.46
CA GLY A 31 -9.82 27.27 -8.69
C GLY A 31 -10.73 27.92 -7.65
N LEU A 32 -11.80 27.27 -7.24
CA LEU A 32 -12.72 27.72 -6.18
C LEU A 32 -12.04 27.69 -4.80
N LEU A 33 -11.26 26.66 -4.50
CA LEU A 33 -10.47 26.56 -3.26
C LEU A 33 -9.34 27.60 -3.22
N LEU A 34 -8.65 27.83 -4.34
CA LEU A 34 -7.63 28.88 -4.46
C LEU A 34 -8.26 30.28 -4.46
N GLY A 35 -9.45 30.45 -5.09
CA GLY A 35 -10.21 31.69 -5.09
C GLY A 35 -10.78 32.04 -3.70
N LEU A 36 -11.28 31.07 -2.97
CA LEU A 36 -11.71 31.22 -1.57
C LEU A 36 -10.53 31.56 -0.64
N ALA A 37 -9.34 31.00 -0.89
CA ALA A 37 -8.14 31.32 -0.13
C ALA A 37 -7.57 32.72 -0.44
N ALA A 38 -7.78 33.23 -1.68
CA ALA A 38 -7.33 34.54 -2.10
C ALA A 38 -8.31 35.69 -1.71
N GLY A 39 -9.59 35.35 -1.49
CA GLY A 39 -10.67 36.31 -1.21
C GLY A 39 -10.94 36.60 0.26
N LEU A 40 -10.19 36.04 1.21
CA LEU A 40 -10.34 36.32 2.64
C LEU A 40 -9.37 37.43 3.09
N PRO A 41 -9.77 38.71 3.18
CA PRO A 41 -8.97 39.72 3.77
C PRO A 41 -8.92 39.49 5.29
N GLY A 42 -7.72 39.28 5.82
CA GLY A 42 -7.49 39.16 7.25
C GLY A 42 -7.26 37.73 7.79
N ALA A 43 -6.86 36.77 6.94
CA ALA A 43 -6.49 35.44 7.38
C ALA A 43 -5.21 35.50 8.25
N GLY A 44 -5.41 35.64 9.54
CA GLY A 44 -4.38 35.43 10.56
C GLY A 44 -3.90 33.98 10.55
N ARG A 45 -2.64 33.86 10.74
CA ARG A 45 -1.69 32.74 10.76
C ARG A 45 -2.21 31.45 11.46
N ALA A 46 -2.07 30.29 10.83
CA ALA A 46 -2.59 28.99 11.29
C ALA A 46 -1.52 27.87 11.44
N GLN A 47 -1.62 27.03 12.46
CA GLN A 47 -0.69 25.92 12.75
C GLN A 47 -1.23 24.55 12.30
N VAL A 48 -0.33 23.68 11.82
CA VAL A 48 -0.60 22.34 11.32
C VAL A 48 -0.45 21.28 12.40
N LEU A 49 -1.35 20.30 12.38
CA LEU A 49 -1.23 19.01 13.10
C LEU A 49 -1.16 17.87 12.11
N VAL A 50 -0.03 17.12 12.14
CA VAL A 50 0.24 15.94 11.33
C VAL A 50 -0.34 14.70 12.00
N GLY A 51 -0.95 13.84 11.21
CA GLY A 51 -1.22 12.44 11.53
C GLY A 51 -2.55 12.16 12.22
N ALA A 52 -3.52 11.71 11.45
CA ALA A 52 -4.60 10.88 11.97
C ALA A 52 -5.23 10.08 10.83
N THR A 53 -5.41 8.79 11.05
CA THR A 53 -6.36 7.93 10.35
C THR A 53 -7.73 8.64 10.22
N PRO A 54 -8.60 8.28 9.23
CA PRO A 54 -9.88 8.95 9.01
C PRO A 54 -10.78 9.07 10.25
N PHE A 55 -10.41 8.41 11.35
CA PHE A 55 -11.12 8.43 12.62
C PHE A 55 -10.18 8.62 13.84
N GLY A 56 -9.05 9.31 13.65
CA GLY A 56 -8.18 9.66 14.76
C GLY A 56 -8.91 10.49 15.82
N PRO A 57 -8.51 10.41 17.11
CA PRO A 57 -9.24 11.04 18.20
C PRO A 57 -9.30 12.55 18.01
N VAL A 58 -10.52 13.06 17.83
CA VAL A 58 -10.84 14.49 17.78
C VAL A 58 -10.76 15.11 19.19
N PHE A 59 -9.91 14.58 20.04
CA PHE A 59 -9.77 14.98 21.44
C PHE A 59 -8.62 15.94 21.68
N ARG A 60 -8.60 17.06 20.95
CA ARG A 60 -7.94 18.22 21.51
C ARG A 60 -9.03 19.24 21.77
N GLY A 61 -9.24 19.54 23.03
CA GLY A 61 -10.19 20.55 23.47
C GLY A 61 -10.00 21.88 22.71
N LEU A 62 -10.97 22.77 22.79
CA LEU A 62 -10.85 24.14 22.33
C LEU A 62 -9.49 24.68 22.83
N ARG A 63 -8.62 25.08 21.91
CA ARG A 63 -7.36 25.75 22.29
C ARG A 63 -7.71 27.08 22.95
N PRO A 64 -6.90 27.54 23.92
CA PRO A 64 -7.11 28.83 24.53
C PRO A 64 -7.19 29.96 23.50
N ALA A 65 -7.93 31.00 23.81
CA ALA A 65 -8.07 32.20 23.01
C ALA A 65 -6.68 32.72 22.62
N GLY A 66 -6.37 32.76 21.32
CA GLY A 66 -5.04 33.13 20.78
C GLY A 66 -4.43 32.08 19.84
N ALA A 67 -5.01 30.88 19.76
CA ALA A 67 -4.59 29.90 18.76
C ALA A 67 -5.28 30.17 17.42
N ASP A 68 -4.47 30.46 16.44
CA ASP A 68 -4.89 30.89 15.11
C ASP A 68 -5.57 29.80 14.26
N THR A 69 -6.28 30.23 13.24
CA THR A 69 -6.87 29.41 12.16
C THR A 69 -5.82 28.53 11.47
N SER A 70 -6.11 27.26 11.19
CA SER A 70 -5.24 26.37 10.39
C SER A 70 -5.91 25.92 9.10
N LEU A 71 -5.15 25.95 8.03
CA LEU A 71 -5.56 25.42 6.72
C LEU A 71 -4.40 24.65 6.11
N LEU A 72 -4.65 23.40 5.74
CA LEU A 72 -3.74 22.60 4.95
C LEU A 72 -4.44 22.25 3.64
N LEU A 73 -3.87 22.72 2.53
CA LEU A 73 -4.28 22.32 1.18
C LEU A 73 -3.26 21.33 0.63
N LEU A 74 -3.75 20.26 0.05
CA LEU A 74 -2.97 19.23 -0.61
C LEU A 74 -3.53 19.03 -2.01
N ALA A 75 -2.66 19.03 -3.02
CA ALA A 75 -3.03 18.67 -4.37
C ALA A 75 -1.87 17.89 -5.01
N ARG A 76 -2.18 16.76 -5.63
CA ARG A 76 -1.22 15.95 -6.37
C ARG A 76 -1.89 15.44 -7.63
N ALA A 77 -1.22 15.62 -8.75
CA ALA A 77 -1.62 15.04 -10.03
C ALA A 77 -0.41 14.32 -10.64
N ARG A 78 -0.61 13.10 -11.10
CA ARG A 78 0.45 12.27 -11.65
C ARG A 78 -0.06 11.48 -12.85
N ARG A 79 0.73 11.47 -13.91
CA ARG A 79 0.55 10.54 -15.03
C ARG A 79 1.53 9.37 -14.87
N ILE A 80 1.00 8.15 -14.89
CA ILE A 80 1.78 6.92 -14.78
C ILE A 80 1.73 6.19 -16.12
N GLY A 81 2.84 6.21 -16.84
CA GLY A 81 2.91 5.61 -18.18
C GLY A 81 2.01 6.31 -19.20
N VAL A 82 1.55 5.57 -20.19
CA VAL A 82 0.72 6.09 -21.31
C VAL A 82 -0.75 6.20 -20.93
N SER A 83 -1.20 5.35 -20.04
CA SER A 83 -2.61 4.99 -19.86
C SER A 83 -3.21 5.40 -18.53
N THR A 84 -2.41 5.64 -17.51
CA THR A 84 -2.92 5.86 -16.15
C THR A 84 -2.66 7.29 -15.69
N PHE A 85 -3.73 7.94 -15.22
CA PHE A 85 -3.68 9.24 -14.58
C PHE A 85 -4.28 9.13 -13.17
N VAL A 86 -3.60 9.69 -12.18
CA VAL A 86 -4.03 9.72 -10.78
C VAL A 86 -4.03 11.16 -10.30
N GLN A 87 -5.12 11.59 -9.69
CA GLN A 87 -5.23 12.88 -9.04
C GLN A 87 -5.73 12.70 -7.62
N THR A 88 -5.06 13.32 -6.67
CA THR A 88 -5.48 13.40 -5.28
C THR A 88 -5.49 14.85 -4.87
N SER A 89 -6.57 15.31 -4.27
CA SER A 89 -6.61 16.66 -3.70
C SER A 89 -7.35 16.67 -2.38
N GLY A 90 -7.03 17.65 -1.53
CA GLY A 90 -7.71 17.76 -0.25
C GLY A 90 -7.45 19.08 0.45
N ALA A 91 -8.37 19.42 1.31
CA ALA A 91 -8.26 20.54 2.23
C ALA A 91 -8.67 20.09 3.63
N ARG A 92 -7.93 20.48 4.64
CA ARG A 92 -8.31 20.27 6.04
C ARG A 92 -7.84 21.41 6.89
N GLY A 93 -8.61 21.71 7.92
CA GLY A 93 -8.24 22.75 8.85
C GLY A 93 -9.33 23.09 9.85
N TYR A 94 -9.13 24.19 10.52
CA TYR A 94 -10.14 24.77 11.37
C TYR A 94 -10.09 26.31 11.28
N LEU A 95 -11.25 26.92 11.49
CA LEU A 95 -11.44 28.37 11.61
C LEU A 95 -11.96 28.66 13.01
N LEU A 96 -11.37 29.59 13.73
CA LEU A 96 -11.93 30.13 14.95
C LEU A 96 -12.93 31.22 14.59
N LEU A 97 -14.21 30.99 14.80
CA LEU A 97 -15.28 31.94 14.55
C LEU A 97 -15.51 32.87 15.74
N GLY A 98 -14.92 32.53 16.90
CA GLY A 98 -14.99 33.28 18.13
C GLY A 98 -14.29 32.52 19.27
N PRO A 99 -14.23 33.09 20.49
CA PRO A 99 -13.50 32.50 21.61
C PRO A 99 -14.04 31.12 22.04
N ARG A 100 -15.29 30.80 21.70
CA ARG A 100 -15.95 29.54 22.04
C ARG A 100 -16.47 28.79 20.81
N GLN A 101 -16.13 29.23 19.59
CA GLN A 101 -16.65 28.64 18.37
C GLN A 101 -15.51 28.26 17.40
N GLN A 102 -15.53 27.04 16.91
CA GLN A 102 -14.56 26.55 15.98
C GLN A 102 -15.27 25.76 14.86
N LEU A 103 -14.98 26.10 13.61
CA LEU A 103 -15.37 25.34 12.45
C LEU A 103 -14.20 24.46 12.03
N ARG A 104 -14.40 23.15 11.97
CA ARG A 104 -13.44 22.18 11.41
C ARG A 104 -13.94 21.68 10.09
N TYR A 105 -13.04 21.52 9.14
CA TYR A 105 -13.37 21.00 7.83
C TYR A 105 -12.28 20.07 7.30
N ARG A 106 -12.71 19.09 6.53
CA ARG A 106 -11.88 18.19 5.75
C ARG A 106 -12.62 17.84 4.47
N VAL A 107 -11.96 18.05 3.35
CA VAL A 107 -12.45 17.65 2.02
C VAL A 107 -11.33 16.90 1.33
N GLY A 108 -11.64 15.84 0.63
CA GLY A 108 -10.66 15.08 -0.14
C GLY A 108 -11.29 14.49 -1.38
N THR A 109 -10.50 14.38 -2.45
CA THR A 109 -10.89 13.72 -3.68
C THR A 109 -9.73 12.86 -4.17
N ASP A 110 -10.04 11.62 -4.57
CA ASP A 110 -9.13 10.73 -5.26
C ASP A 110 -9.77 10.32 -6.59
N TRP A 111 -9.04 10.52 -7.66
CA TRP A 111 -9.49 10.17 -9.00
C TRP A 111 -8.42 9.36 -9.72
N VAL A 112 -8.82 8.22 -10.28
CA VAL A 112 -7.95 7.32 -11.03
C VAL A 112 -8.59 7.05 -12.37
N TYR A 113 -7.84 7.25 -13.44
CA TYR A 113 -8.21 6.91 -14.80
C TYR A 113 -7.16 5.97 -15.40
N ASP A 114 -7.58 4.84 -15.95
CA ASP A 114 -6.71 3.90 -16.66
C ASP A 114 -7.37 3.49 -17.99
N SER A 115 -6.71 3.83 -19.10
CA SER A 115 -7.21 3.56 -20.44
C SER A 115 -6.80 2.20 -21.03
N ARG A 116 -6.11 1.34 -20.26
CA ARG A 116 -5.65 0.02 -20.74
C ARG A 116 -6.79 -0.97 -20.98
N GLY A 117 -7.91 -0.78 -20.29
CA GLY A 117 -9.10 -1.62 -20.45
C GLY A 117 -10.12 -1.07 -21.42
N THR A 118 -11.01 -1.93 -21.93
CA THR A 118 -12.18 -1.56 -22.74
C THR A 118 -13.44 -2.12 -22.08
N PRO A 119 -14.24 -1.31 -21.38
CA PRO A 119 -14.12 0.14 -21.18
C PRO A 119 -12.97 0.55 -20.27
N PRO A 120 -12.49 1.81 -20.35
CA PRO A 120 -11.46 2.31 -19.47
C PRO A 120 -11.90 2.29 -18.00
N PHE A 121 -10.96 1.95 -17.11
CA PHE A 121 -11.21 1.99 -15.67
C PHE A 121 -11.23 3.45 -15.19
N VAL A 122 -12.32 3.84 -14.51
CA VAL A 122 -12.43 5.14 -13.85
C VAL A 122 -12.92 4.91 -12.43
N ARG A 123 -12.19 5.41 -11.45
CA ARG A 123 -12.60 5.46 -10.06
C ARG A 123 -12.55 6.89 -9.55
N GLU A 124 -13.60 7.29 -8.87
CA GLU A 124 -13.75 8.60 -8.26
C GLU A 124 -14.16 8.41 -6.80
N ASP A 125 -13.41 8.98 -5.87
CA ASP A 125 -13.72 8.98 -4.44
C ASP A 125 -13.72 10.42 -3.94
N TYR A 126 -14.80 10.85 -3.29
CA TYR A 126 -14.96 12.17 -2.71
C TYR A 126 -15.39 12.04 -1.26
N GLY A 127 -14.69 12.74 -0.38
CA GLY A 127 -15.05 12.81 1.04
C GLY A 127 -15.09 14.25 1.53
N ALA A 128 -16.10 14.60 2.28
CA ALA A 128 -16.18 15.88 2.98
C ALA A 128 -16.67 15.69 4.41
N ASP A 129 -16.03 16.36 5.35
CA ASP A 129 -16.38 16.38 6.76
C ASP A 129 -16.34 17.83 7.25
N LEU A 130 -17.46 18.35 7.73
CA LEU A 130 -17.62 19.67 8.29
C LEU A 130 -18.15 19.55 9.71
N ALA A 131 -17.53 20.23 10.65
CA ALA A 131 -17.97 20.25 12.04
C ALA A 131 -17.86 21.66 12.66
N HIS A 132 -18.96 22.18 13.14
CA HIS A 132 -19.04 23.38 13.95
C HIS A 132 -19.07 22.98 15.42
N ILE A 133 -18.11 23.42 16.21
CA ILE A 133 -17.96 23.14 17.63
C ILE A 133 -18.28 24.41 18.40
N ILE A 134 -19.24 24.33 19.30
CA ILE A 134 -19.74 25.43 20.10
C ILE A 134 -19.47 25.14 21.59
N GLY A 135 -18.62 25.91 22.23
CA GLY A 135 -18.32 25.79 23.66
C GLY A 135 -19.41 26.43 24.50
N LEU A 136 -20.01 25.67 25.41
CA LEU A 136 -20.96 26.15 26.40
C LEU A 136 -20.25 26.64 27.69
N GLY A 137 -18.95 26.34 27.81
CA GLY A 137 -18.11 26.69 28.94
C GLY A 137 -16.76 26.00 28.86
N VAL A 138 -15.99 25.98 29.95
CA VAL A 138 -14.67 25.35 29.99
C VAL A 138 -14.75 23.82 29.88
N ALA A 139 -15.87 23.22 30.26
CA ALA A 139 -16.04 21.77 30.43
C ALA A 139 -16.96 21.11 29.41
N GLN A 140 -17.71 21.87 28.62
CA GLN A 140 -18.77 21.34 27.75
C GLN A 140 -18.79 22.01 26.40
N HIS A 141 -19.07 21.25 25.33
CA HIS A 141 -19.32 21.80 24.00
C HIS A 141 -20.25 20.91 23.18
N TRP A 142 -20.96 21.54 22.25
CA TRP A 142 -21.74 20.89 21.21
C TRP A 142 -20.93 20.82 19.90
N GLN A 143 -21.21 19.80 19.13
CA GLN A 143 -20.66 19.65 17.79
C GLN A 143 -21.80 19.39 16.82
N LEU A 144 -21.96 20.30 15.86
CA LEU A 144 -22.86 20.12 14.72
C LEU A 144 -21.99 19.84 13.50
N GLY A 145 -22.39 18.93 12.63
CA GLY A 145 -21.54 18.62 11.49
C GLY A 145 -22.24 17.84 10.40
N GLN A 146 -21.56 17.71 9.28
CA GLN A 146 -21.98 16.94 8.11
C GLN A 146 -20.80 16.12 7.60
N GLN A 147 -21.09 14.91 7.16
CA GLN A 147 -20.16 14.03 6.50
C GLN A 147 -20.75 13.60 5.16
N LEU A 148 -19.99 13.78 4.10
CA LEU A 148 -20.29 13.31 2.76
C LEU A 148 -19.22 12.32 2.34
N HIS A 149 -19.62 11.19 1.81
CA HIS A 149 -18.72 10.23 1.16
C HIS A 149 -19.37 9.77 -0.13
N TYR A 150 -18.60 9.73 -1.21
CA TYR A 150 -19.04 9.31 -2.52
C TYR A 150 -17.91 8.53 -3.21
N ASP A 151 -18.19 7.31 -3.61
CA ASP A 151 -17.27 6.43 -4.36
C ASP A 151 -18.00 5.97 -5.63
N GLN A 152 -17.34 6.09 -6.79
CA GLN A 152 -17.83 5.57 -8.04
C GLN A 152 -16.72 4.81 -8.77
N SER A 153 -17.04 3.58 -9.22
CA SER A 153 -16.21 2.80 -10.14
C SER A 153 -17.01 2.50 -11.40
N ARG A 154 -16.58 3.07 -12.53
CA ARG A 154 -17.28 2.84 -13.81
C ARG A 154 -17.04 1.45 -14.35
N ALA A 155 -15.86 0.86 -14.14
CA ALA A 155 -15.55 -0.49 -14.60
C ALA A 155 -16.46 -1.53 -13.95
N ASN A 156 -16.76 -1.36 -12.66
CA ASN A 156 -17.62 -2.27 -11.90
C ASN A 156 -19.09 -1.83 -11.89
N ASN A 157 -19.41 -0.73 -12.56
CA ASN A 157 -20.75 -0.10 -12.54
C ASN A 157 -21.29 0.07 -11.10
N THR A 158 -20.41 0.48 -10.19
CA THR A 158 -20.74 0.71 -8.78
C THR A 158 -20.69 2.20 -8.45
N ARG A 159 -21.62 2.65 -7.64
CA ARG A 159 -21.69 4.02 -7.14
C ARG A 159 -22.28 4.01 -5.74
N THR A 160 -21.54 4.50 -4.77
CA THR A 160 -22.00 4.61 -3.37
C THR A 160 -21.95 6.07 -2.93
N GLY A 161 -23.03 6.56 -2.38
CA GLY A 161 -23.13 7.89 -1.78
C GLY A 161 -23.65 7.79 -0.35
N LEU A 162 -23.01 8.51 0.58
CA LEU A 162 -23.44 8.61 1.97
C LEU A 162 -23.35 10.07 2.41
N TRP A 163 -24.48 10.61 2.85
CA TRP A 163 -24.55 11.90 3.52
C TRP A 163 -25.10 11.73 4.92
N LEU A 164 -24.35 12.21 5.93
CA LEU A 164 -24.74 12.14 7.33
C LEU A 164 -24.61 13.52 7.97
N ALA A 165 -25.70 14.01 8.52
CA ALA A 165 -25.69 15.06 9.51
C ALA A 165 -25.34 14.46 10.88
N ARG A 166 -24.65 15.22 11.72
CA ARG A 166 -24.28 14.79 13.05
C ARG A 166 -24.54 15.87 14.09
N VAL A 167 -25.01 15.44 15.25
CA VAL A 167 -25.15 16.26 16.45
C VAL A 167 -24.39 15.56 17.56
N GLY A 168 -23.41 16.22 18.14
CA GLY A 168 -22.57 15.65 19.17
C GLY A 168 -22.51 16.52 20.40
N TYR A 169 -22.38 15.88 21.55
CA TYR A 169 -22.12 16.50 22.82
C TYR A 169 -20.85 15.94 23.43
N GLN A 170 -20.01 16.83 23.94
CA GLN A 170 -18.78 16.45 24.63
C GLN A 170 -18.73 17.13 25.98
N ARG A 171 -18.39 16.36 27.03
CA ARG A 171 -18.24 16.83 28.40
C ARG A 171 -16.92 16.34 28.99
N ARG A 172 -16.25 17.22 29.77
CA ARG A 172 -15.15 16.82 30.64
C ARG A 172 -15.75 16.15 31.89
N LEU A 173 -15.18 15.02 32.28
CA LEU A 173 -15.76 14.21 33.38
C LEU A 173 -15.41 14.74 34.76
N ARG A 174 -14.27 15.47 34.88
CA ARG A 174 -13.82 16.04 36.18
C ARG A 174 -13.32 17.48 35.98
N PRO A 175 -14.21 18.49 35.92
CA PRO A 175 -13.82 19.86 35.59
C PRO A 175 -13.08 20.62 36.70
N GLY A 176 -13.06 20.09 37.94
CA GLY A 176 -12.56 20.84 39.12
C GLY A 176 -11.07 20.66 39.46
N LEU A 177 -10.41 19.63 38.91
CA LEU A 177 -8.98 19.40 39.13
C LEU A 177 -8.21 19.79 37.88
N ALA A 178 -7.23 20.71 38.00
CA ALA A 178 -6.39 21.16 36.88
C ALA A 178 -5.69 20.01 36.20
N THR A 179 -5.41 18.94 36.92
CA THR A 179 -4.78 17.70 36.47
C THR A 179 -5.73 16.73 35.75
N ASP A 180 -7.05 16.78 36.01
CA ASP A 180 -8.07 15.87 35.46
C ASP A 180 -8.83 16.45 34.25
N SER A 181 -8.41 17.59 33.75
CA SER A 181 -9.05 18.29 32.62
C SER A 181 -9.08 17.51 31.30
N LEU A 182 -8.39 16.37 31.22
CA LEU A 182 -8.24 15.54 30.03
C LEU A 182 -9.26 14.40 29.94
N SER A 183 -9.90 14.00 31.07
CA SER A 183 -10.97 12.97 31.05
C SER A 183 -12.23 13.52 30.38
N GLN A 184 -12.73 12.83 29.37
CA GLN A 184 -13.79 13.33 28.47
C GLN A 184 -14.77 12.24 28.06
N LEU A 185 -16.04 12.61 27.91
CA LEU A 185 -17.07 11.81 27.27
C LEU A 185 -17.61 12.56 26.05
N ARG A 186 -17.70 11.86 24.91
CA ARG A 186 -18.31 12.36 23.69
C ARG A 186 -19.43 11.43 23.24
N LEU A 187 -20.57 11.98 22.94
CA LEU A 187 -21.71 11.30 22.36
C LEU A 187 -22.12 12.03 21.08
N THR A 188 -22.32 11.31 20.01
CA THR A 188 -22.70 11.88 18.71
C THR A 188 -23.78 11.01 18.08
N ALA A 189 -24.89 11.62 17.69
CA ALA A 189 -25.93 11.03 16.87
C ALA A 189 -25.66 11.38 15.39
N LEU A 190 -25.98 10.44 14.50
CA LEU A 190 -25.81 10.53 13.06
C LEU A 190 -27.16 10.26 12.38
N GLY A 191 -27.51 11.05 11.36
CA GLY A 191 -28.70 10.83 10.55
C GLY A 191 -28.53 11.41 9.16
N GLY A 192 -29.07 10.75 8.13
CA GLY A 192 -28.91 11.20 6.77
C GLY A 192 -29.41 10.23 5.72
N LEU A 193 -28.84 10.31 4.53
CA LEU A 193 -29.23 9.54 3.36
C LEU A 193 -28.04 8.73 2.83
N ALA A 194 -28.34 7.52 2.36
CA ALA A 194 -27.40 6.69 1.63
C ALA A 194 -27.98 6.32 0.26
N THR A 195 -27.13 6.26 -0.74
CA THR A 195 -27.45 5.76 -2.08
C THR A 195 -26.40 4.75 -2.50
N ASP A 196 -26.80 3.67 -3.16
CA ASP A 196 -25.87 2.67 -3.66
C ASP A 196 -26.39 2.10 -4.99
N ARG A 197 -25.51 2.09 -6.00
CA ARG A 197 -25.78 1.49 -7.31
C ARG A 197 -24.84 0.33 -7.54
N ARG A 198 -25.40 -0.85 -7.82
CA ARG A 198 -24.62 -2.06 -8.13
C ARG A 198 -25.32 -2.89 -9.18
N ASN A 199 -24.56 -3.40 -10.13
CA ASN A 199 -25.11 -4.25 -11.20
C ASN A 199 -26.32 -3.62 -11.93
N GLY A 200 -26.29 -2.29 -12.15
CA GLY A 200 -27.33 -1.56 -12.82
C GLY A 200 -28.54 -1.16 -11.94
N ARG A 201 -28.69 -1.70 -10.74
CA ARG A 201 -29.75 -1.35 -9.79
C ARG A 201 -29.28 -0.23 -8.86
N GLN A 202 -30.16 0.74 -8.62
CA GLN A 202 -29.89 1.85 -7.73
C GLN A 202 -30.89 1.82 -6.56
N ASP A 203 -30.35 1.80 -5.36
CA ASP A 203 -31.10 1.85 -4.11
C ASP A 203 -30.78 3.14 -3.38
N ALA A 204 -31.74 3.65 -2.63
CA ALA A 204 -31.59 4.80 -1.77
C ALA A 204 -32.35 4.58 -0.47
N GLY A 205 -31.90 5.22 0.60
CA GLY A 205 -32.60 5.09 1.88
C GLY A 205 -31.98 5.92 2.99
N LEU A 206 -32.54 5.76 4.17
CA LEU A 206 -32.10 6.46 5.37
C LEU A 206 -30.84 5.81 5.94
N ALA A 207 -29.90 6.65 6.35
CA ALA A 207 -28.72 6.25 7.11
C ALA A 207 -28.74 6.91 8.49
N TYR A 208 -28.45 6.16 9.52
CA TYR A 208 -28.39 6.65 10.89
C TYR A 208 -27.36 5.92 11.71
N GLY A 209 -26.97 6.51 12.84
CA GLY A 209 -25.99 5.88 13.70
C GLY A 209 -25.63 6.72 14.92
N PHE A 210 -24.61 6.25 15.61
CA PHE A 210 -24.05 6.93 16.78
C PHE A 210 -22.55 6.72 16.89
N ASP A 211 -21.84 7.66 17.52
CA ASP A 211 -20.43 7.55 17.91
C ASP A 211 -20.30 8.01 19.36
N ALA A 212 -19.99 7.08 20.25
CA ALA A 212 -19.74 7.34 21.66
C ALA A 212 -18.26 7.05 21.96
N ALA A 213 -17.57 7.97 22.62
CA ALA A 213 -16.17 7.78 22.99
C ALA A 213 -15.90 8.40 24.36
N ALA A 214 -15.13 7.70 25.17
CA ALA A 214 -14.69 8.14 26.48
C ALA A 214 -13.16 8.04 26.57
N ILE A 215 -12.54 9.05 27.17
CA ILE A 215 -11.15 9.03 27.62
C ILE A 215 -11.17 9.25 29.11
N TYR A 216 -10.55 8.37 29.86
CA TYR A 216 -10.49 8.43 31.30
C TYR A 216 -9.07 8.19 31.82
N PHE A 217 -8.58 9.08 32.67
CA PHE A 217 -7.28 8.97 33.32
C PHE A 217 -7.47 8.42 34.74
N LEU A 218 -7.00 7.19 34.98
CA LEU A 218 -7.18 6.51 36.27
C LEU A 218 -6.37 7.15 37.40
N ASN A 219 -5.11 7.50 37.12
CA ASN A 219 -4.13 7.94 38.13
C ASN A 219 -3.59 9.35 37.85
N GLY A 220 -4.46 10.27 37.37
CA GLY A 220 -4.06 11.65 37.04
C GLY A 220 -3.47 11.79 35.62
N PRO A 221 -3.06 13.00 35.21
CA PRO A 221 -2.71 13.34 33.83
C PRO A 221 -1.38 12.76 33.36
N THR A 222 -0.56 12.23 34.28
CA THR A 222 0.71 11.54 33.96
C THR A 222 0.49 10.07 33.64
N ALA A 223 -0.67 9.51 33.97
CA ALA A 223 -1.04 8.15 33.62
C ALA A 223 -1.56 8.09 32.18
N ALA A 224 -1.31 6.97 31.50
CA ALA A 224 -1.87 6.73 30.18
C ALA A 224 -3.40 6.56 30.28
N PRO A 225 -4.18 7.07 29.29
CA PRO A 225 -5.63 7.05 29.37
C PRO A 225 -6.20 5.67 29.05
N LEU A 226 -7.30 5.35 29.73
CA LEU A 226 -8.27 4.36 29.23
C LEU A 226 -9.13 5.04 28.15
N VAL A 227 -9.11 4.52 26.94
CA VAL A 227 -9.91 5.02 25.82
C VAL A 227 -10.93 3.96 25.42
N ALA A 228 -12.21 4.30 25.46
CA ALA A 228 -13.29 3.45 25.00
C ALA A 228 -14.06 4.15 23.87
N ARG A 229 -14.44 3.41 22.84
CA ARG A 229 -15.23 3.92 21.72
C ARG A 229 -16.22 2.90 21.22
N VAL A 230 -17.44 3.35 20.93
CA VAL A 230 -18.45 2.57 20.24
C VAL A 230 -18.99 3.41 19.08
N LEU A 231 -18.91 2.88 17.86
CA LEU A 231 -19.44 3.49 16.64
C LEU A 231 -20.42 2.53 16.00
N GLY A 232 -21.66 2.93 15.82
CA GLY A 232 -22.68 2.19 15.11
C GLY A 232 -23.23 3.00 13.93
N THR A 233 -23.34 2.40 12.75
CA THR A 233 -24.00 2.99 11.59
C THR A 233 -24.86 1.96 10.89
N ARG A 234 -26.02 2.39 10.38
CA ARG A 234 -26.91 1.57 9.57
C ARG A 234 -27.46 2.40 8.41
N ALA A 235 -27.50 1.81 7.22
CA ALA A 235 -28.16 2.35 6.06
C ALA A 235 -29.20 1.35 5.56
N ALA A 236 -30.44 1.77 5.44
CA ALA A 236 -31.54 1.00 4.89
C ALA A 236 -31.76 1.44 3.42
N LEU A 237 -31.32 0.61 2.47
CA LEU A 237 -31.27 0.92 1.04
C LEU A 237 -32.39 0.15 0.31
N GLY A 238 -33.64 0.38 0.65
CA GLY A 238 -34.76 -0.38 0.07
C GLY A 238 -34.65 -1.88 0.41
N PRO A 239 -34.44 -2.79 -0.57
CA PRO A 239 -34.36 -4.23 -0.29
C PRO A 239 -33.05 -4.66 0.40
N ARG A 240 -32.05 -3.78 0.48
CA ARG A 240 -30.73 -4.06 1.05
C ARG A 240 -30.47 -3.25 2.32
N THR A 241 -29.62 -3.77 3.17
CA THR A 241 -29.15 -3.08 4.37
C THR A 241 -27.65 -3.13 4.49
N MET A 242 -27.07 -2.05 4.99
CA MET A 242 -25.67 -1.97 5.38
C MET A 242 -25.60 -1.57 6.87
N GLN A 243 -24.84 -2.32 7.65
CA GLN A 243 -24.69 -2.05 9.07
C GLN A 243 -23.25 -2.25 9.50
N ARG A 244 -22.74 -1.35 10.31
CA ARG A 244 -21.41 -1.45 10.91
C ARG A 244 -21.50 -1.07 12.38
N LEU A 245 -20.91 -1.90 13.23
CA LEU A 245 -20.69 -1.61 14.64
C LEU A 245 -19.21 -1.86 14.96
N VAL A 246 -18.58 -0.93 15.65
CA VAL A 246 -17.20 -1.06 16.15
C VAL A 246 -17.23 -0.63 17.60
N ALA A 247 -16.82 -1.52 18.50
CA ALA A 247 -16.59 -1.22 19.91
C ALA A 247 -15.12 -1.53 20.21
N GLU A 248 -14.42 -0.62 20.84
CA GLU A 248 -13.00 -0.74 21.16
C GLU A 248 -12.71 -0.09 22.51
N ALA A 249 -11.92 -0.76 23.33
CA ALA A 249 -11.36 -0.22 24.54
C ALA A 249 -9.84 -0.46 24.55
N THR A 250 -9.07 0.57 24.86
CA THR A 250 -7.60 0.50 24.98
C THR A 250 -7.18 1.17 26.26
N GLY A 251 -6.22 0.59 26.94
CA GLY A 251 -5.63 1.18 28.14
C GLY A 251 -4.19 0.78 28.28
N GLU A 252 -3.43 1.62 28.94
CA GLU A 252 -2.05 1.40 29.32
C GLU A 252 -1.89 1.83 30.77
N GLN A 253 -1.13 1.07 31.54
CA GLN A 253 -0.85 1.39 32.94
C GLN A 253 0.61 1.08 33.25
N ALA A 254 1.28 2.06 33.82
CA ALA A 254 2.63 1.88 34.36
C ALA A 254 2.53 1.46 35.84
N PHE A 255 3.31 0.46 36.18
CA PHE A 255 3.45 -0.10 37.51
C PHE A 255 4.90 -0.05 37.95
N LEU A 256 5.13 -0.15 39.24
CA LEU A 256 6.44 -0.10 39.90
C LEU A 256 7.09 1.30 39.83
N GLU A 257 8.08 1.48 40.69
CA GLU A 257 8.86 2.70 40.72
C GLU A 257 9.55 2.94 39.37
N ASN A 258 9.59 4.20 38.93
CA ASN A 258 10.15 4.62 37.66
C ASN A 258 9.52 3.97 36.41
N ALA A 259 8.25 3.53 36.47
CA ALA A 259 7.55 2.87 35.39
C ALA A 259 8.31 1.66 34.81
N ALA A 260 8.95 0.86 35.69
CA ALA A 260 9.74 -0.30 35.28
C ALA A 260 8.86 -1.37 34.59
N LEU A 261 7.59 -1.48 34.94
CA LEU A 261 6.61 -2.34 34.30
C LEU A 261 5.50 -1.50 33.68
N THR A 262 5.28 -1.65 32.38
CA THR A 262 4.15 -1.08 31.66
C THR A 262 3.30 -2.20 31.10
N VAL A 263 1.99 -2.18 31.37
CA VAL A 263 1.03 -3.15 30.85
C VAL A 263 0.05 -2.39 29.97
N GLN A 264 -0.23 -2.91 28.79
CA GLN A 264 -1.19 -2.36 27.85
C GLN A 264 -2.24 -3.41 27.49
N GLY A 265 -3.47 -2.97 27.30
CA GLY A 265 -4.57 -3.84 26.93
C GLY A 265 -5.42 -3.21 25.82
N ARG A 266 -5.97 -4.05 24.96
CA ARG A 266 -6.95 -3.65 23.95
C ARG A 266 -7.99 -4.73 23.80
N LEU A 267 -9.24 -4.35 23.88
CA LEU A 267 -10.39 -5.18 23.58
C LEU A 267 -11.15 -4.53 22.43
N GLY A 268 -11.58 -5.32 21.49
CA GLY A 268 -12.30 -4.82 20.32
C GLY A 268 -13.37 -5.79 19.85
N TYR A 269 -14.49 -5.23 19.42
CA TYR A 269 -15.53 -5.94 18.71
C TYR A 269 -15.91 -5.15 17.46
N ARG A 270 -15.97 -5.83 16.33
CA ARG A 270 -16.39 -5.24 15.07
C ARG A 270 -17.36 -6.17 14.38
N THR A 271 -18.51 -5.65 14.00
CA THR A 271 -19.43 -6.33 13.09
C THR A 271 -19.67 -5.45 11.86
N ASN A 272 -19.66 -6.06 10.71
CA ASN A 272 -19.99 -5.44 9.44
C ASN A 272 -20.95 -6.34 8.68
N ARG A 273 -22.09 -5.81 8.30
CA ARG A 273 -23.10 -6.48 7.49
C ARG A 273 -23.36 -5.65 6.25
N ALA A 274 -23.11 -6.24 5.10
CA ALA A 274 -23.35 -5.63 3.82
C ALA A 274 -24.20 -6.57 2.96
N GLU A 275 -25.15 -6.01 2.25
CA GLU A 275 -25.99 -6.76 1.31
C GLU A 275 -25.69 -6.28 -0.11
N ASP A 276 -25.52 -7.22 -1.05
CA ASP A 276 -25.19 -6.97 -2.44
C ASP A 276 -26.06 -7.81 -3.38
N TYR A 277 -26.20 -7.40 -4.64
CA TYR A 277 -26.92 -8.18 -5.65
C TYR A 277 -26.02 -9.21 -6.29
N LEU A 278 -26.46 -10.48 -6.31
CA LEU A 278 -25.76 -11.59 -6.95
C LEU A 278 -26.79 -12.50 -7.65
N LEU A 279 -26.70 -12.64 -8.98
CA LEU A 279 -27.49 -13.60 -9.78
C LEU A 279 -28.99 -13.64 -9.41
N GLY A 280 -29.64 -12.45 -9.37
CA GLY A 280 -31.07 -12.37 -9.04
C GLY A 280 -31.43 -12.54 -7.56
N SER A 281 -30.45 -12.64 -6.68
CA SER A 281 -30.58 -12.75 -5.23
C SER A 281 -29.91 -11.58 -4.53
N VAL A 282 -30.24 -11.35 -3.27
CA VAL A 282 -29.47 -10.49 -2.37
C VAL A 282 -28.54 -11.38 -1.54
N GLN A 283 -27.24 -11.21 -1.74
CA GLN A 283 -26.22 -11.82 -0.91
C GLN A 283 -25.98 -10.90 0.30
N ARG A 284 -26.12 -11.46 1.49
CA ARG A 284 -25.71 -10.81 2.74
C ARG A 284 -24.36 -11.34 3.16
N ILE A 285 -23.41 -10.46 3.31
CA ILE A 285 -22.09 -10.75 3.87
C ILE A 285 -22.08 -10.18 5.29
N GLN A 286 -21.94 -11.04 6.27
CA GLN A 286 -21.78 -10.66 7.68
C GLN A 286 -20.38 -11.04 8.13
N SER A 287 -19.65 -10.10 8.71
CA SER A 287 -18.32 -10.33 9.27
C SER A 287 -18.31 -9.81 10.70
N ASP A 288 -18.05 -10.70 11.65
CA ASP A 288 -17.92 -10.37 13.06
C ASP A 288 -16.48 -10.66 13.50
N THR A 289 -15.90 -9.80 14.29
CA THR A 289 -14.51 -9.94 14.75
C THR A 289 -14.42 -9.52 16.21
N VAL A 290 -13.92 -10.41 17.04
CA VAL A 290 -13.51 -10.12 18.41
C VAL A 290 -11.99 -10.05 18.45
N LEU A 291 -11.44 -9.03 19.09
CA LEU A 291 -10.01 -8.81 19.29
C LEU A 291 -9.73 -8.64 20.77
N ALA A 292 -8.78 -9.39 21.29
CA ALA A 292 -8.18 -9.16 22.60
C ALA A 292 -6.66 -9.09 22.44
N GLN A 293 -6.03 -8.05 22.96
CA GLN A 293 -4.58 -7.87 22.96
C GLN A 293 -4.12 -7.51 24.37
N ALA A 294 -3.01 -8.08 24.78
CA ALA A 294 -2.32 -7.75 26.02
C ALA A 294 -0.82 -7.65 25.75
N GLY A 295 -0.23 -6.58 26.20
CA GLY A 295 1.21 -6.36 26.13
C GLY A 295 1.78 -5.98 27.48
N ALA A 296 3.00 -6.39 27.72
CA ALA A 296 3.77 -6.00 28.90
C ALA A 296 5.21 -5.65 28.49
N SER A 297 5.73 -4.59 29.06
CA SER A 297 7.14 -4.20 28.92
C SER A 297 7.73 -4.04 30.29
N TYR A 298 8.76 -4.82 30.58
CA TYR A 298 9.45 -4.82 31.87
C TYR A 298 10.93 -4.45 31.71
N ARG A 299 11.34 -3.40 32.39
CA ARG A 299 12.74 -2.96 32.43
C ARG A 299 13.45 -3.70 33.55
N LEU A 300 14.22 -4.74 33.21
CA LEU A 300 15.01 -5.53 34.14
C LEU A 300 16.12 -4.69 34.78
N ASN A 301 16.77 -3.85 34.01
CA ASN A 301 17.78 -2.88 34.42
C ASN A 301 17.87 -1.74 33.40
N PRO A 302 18.69 -0.68 33.58
CA PRO A 302 18.79 0.44 32.64
C PRO A 302 19.08 0.07 31.19
N TYR A 303 19.63 -1.12 30.95
CA TYR A 303 20.07 -1.57 29.63
C TYR A 303 19.21 -2.69 29.06
N THR A 304 18.41 -3.37 29.89
CA THR A 304 17.69 -4.60 29.48
C THR A 304 16.19 -4.43 29.66
N THR A 305 15.44 -4.68 28.58
CA THR A 305 13.98 -4.65 28.57
C THR A 305 13.45 -5.97 28.00
N LEU A 306 12.49 -6.55 28.71
CA LEU A 306 11.68 -7.68 28.25
C LEU A 306 10.32 -7.14 27.83
N ARG A 307 9.87 -7.51 26.63
CA ARG A 307 8.54 -7.16 26.11
C ARG A 307 7.79 -8.43 25.71
N SER A 308 6.52 -8.45 26.05
CA SER A 308 5.59 -9.52 25.68
C SER A 308 4.35 -8.87 25.05
N ASP A 309 3.99 -9.27 23.84
CA ASP A 309 2.77 -8.85 23.15
C ASP A 309 1.99 -10.12 22.76
N ASN A 310 0.72 -10.19 23.16
CA ASN A 310 -0.15 -11.33 22.88
C ASN A 310 -1.46 -10.82 22.30
N SER A 311 -2.00 -11.50 21.32
CA SER A 311 -3.31 -11.19 20.76
C SER A 311 -4.10 -12.43 20.37
N VAL A 312 -5.41 -12.34 20.54
CA VAL A 312 -6.39 -13.31 20.06
C VAL A 312 -7.37 -12.58 19.15
N LEU A 313 -7.55 -13.08 17.95
CA LEU A 313 -8.49 -12.56 16.98
C LEU A 313 -9.45 -13.68 16.56
N LEU A 314 -10.75 -13.43 16.66
CA LEU A 314 -11.81 -14.38 16.37
C LEU A 314 -12.73 -13.83 15.26
N PRO A 315 -12.30 -13.80 13.98
CA PRO A 315 -13.16 -13.39 12.90
C PRO A 315 -14.10 -14.52 12.49
N THR A 316 -15.34 -14.15 12.24
CA THR A 316 -16.32 -15.02 11.58
C THR A 316 -16.84 -14.32 10.34
N ARG A 317 -17.12 -15.06 9.30
CA ARG A 317 -17.73 -14.53 8.09
C ARG A 317 -18.78 -15.48 7.58
N ALA A 318 -19.98 -14.96 7.34
CA ALA A 318 -21.12 -15.69 6.80
C ALA A 318 -21.61 -15.04 5.52
N PHE A 319 -21.93 -15.86 4.53
CA PHE A 319 -22.54 -15.49 3.27
C PHE A 319 -23.93 -16.09 3.27
N ARG A 320 -24.97 -15.26 3.27
CA ARG A 320 -26.37 -15.68 3.27
C ARG A 320 -27.06 -15.11 2.05
N TYR A 321 -27.95 -15.89 1.47
CA TYR A 321 -28.64 -15.52 0.25
C TYR A 321 -30.15 -15.38 0.49
N ARG A 322 -30.72 -14.28 0.03
CA ARG A 322 -32.16 -14.04 0.02
C ARG A 322 -32.60 -13.85 -1.43
N ARG A 323 -33.47 -14.73 -1.90
CA ARG A 323 -34.02 -14.61 -3.25
C ARG A 323 -34.85 -13.34 -3.40
N LEU A 324 -34.80 -12.72 -4.57
CA LEU A 324 -35.68 -11.63 -4.96
C LEU A 324 -36.92 -12.13 -5.71
N ASN A 325 -36.82 -13.27 -6.40
CA ASN A 325 -37.91 -13.88 -7.19
C ASN A 325 -38.02 -15.37 -6.87
N GLU A 326 -39.22 -15.93 -6.94
CA GLU A 326 -39.52 -17.35 -6.78
C GLU A 326 -39.12 -18.11 -8.03
N GLY A 327 -38.00 -18.74 -8.09
CA GLY A 327 -37.55 -19.61 -9.18
C GLY A 327 -36.07 -19.55 -9.44
N GLY A 328 -35.37 -20.55 -9.10
CA GLY A 328 -33.93 -20.71 -9.34
C GLY A 328 -33.26 -21.57 -8.28
N ASP A 329 -32.08 -22.09 -8.61
CA ASP A 329 -31.28 -22.92 -7.71
C ASP A 329 -30.99 -22.19 -6.38
N THR A 330 -31.15 -22.95 -5.29
CA THR A 330 -30.87 -22.44 -3.95
C THR A 330 -29.35 -22.27 -3.76
N LEU A 331 -28.88 -21.05 -3.81
CA LEU A 331 -27.54 -20.75 -3.31
C LEU A 331 -27.47 -21.11 -1.83
N GLN A 332 -26.42 -21.80 -1.46
CA GLN A 332 -26.23 -22.31 -0.09
C GLN A 332 -25.61 -21.22 0.78
N ASP A 333 -26.14 -21.06 1.98
CA ASP A 333 -25.54 -20.20 3.00
C ASP A 333 -24.29 -20.87 3.55
N VAL A 334 -23.14 -20.24 3.38
CA VAL A 334 -21.84 -20.75 3.80
C VAL A 334 -21.16 -19.73 4.67
N GLY A 335 -20.25 -20.18 5.50
CA GLY A 335 -19.43 -19.30 6.30
C GLY A 335 -18.14 -19.94 6.74
N TYR A 336 -17.31 -19.15 7.40
CA TYR A 336 -16.15 -19.68 8.11
C TYR A 336 -16.00 -19.00 9.47
N ARG A 337 -15.42 -19.75 10.41
CA ARG A 337 -14.92 -19.25 11.68
C ARG A 337 -13.41 -19.37 11.68
N GLN A 338 -12.75 -18.33 12.14
CA GLN A 338 -11.31 -18.31 12.24
C GLN A 338 -10.92 -17.96 13.68
N ARG A 339 -9.89 -18.64 14.15
CA ARG A 339 -9.19 -18.29 15.39
C ARG A 339 -7.75 -17.95 15.02
N GLU A 340 -7.30 -16.81 15.45
CA GLU A 340 -5.91 -16.38 15.33
C GLU A 340 -5.35 -16.13 16.72
N LEU A 341 -4.22 -16.75 17.02
CA LEU A 341 -3.40 -16.50 18.21
C LEU A 341 -2.07 -15.95 17.71
N ASP A 342 -1.64 -14.83 18.24
CA ASP A 342 -0.34 -14.24 17.95
C ASP A 342 0.34 -13.89 19.29
N THR A 343 1.53 -14.41 19.51
CA THR A 343 2.35 -14.11 20.68
C THR A 343 3.74 -13.70 20.24
N ARG A 344 4.28 -12.65 20.81
CA ARG A 344 5.64 -12.17 20.58
C ARG A 344 6.32 -11.84 21.89
N GLN A 345 7.52 -12.39 22.06
CA GLN A 345 8.41 -12.12 23.18
C GLN A 345 9.67 -11.47 22.63
N GLU A 346 10.14 -10.41 23.23
CA GLU A 346 11.36 -9.71 22.83
C GLU A 346 12.21 -9.36 24.04
N LEU A 347 13.46 -9.81 24.03
CA LEU A 347 14.50 -9.38 24.96
C LEU A 347 15.41 -8.39 24.24
N ARG A 348 15.51 -7.18 24.76
CA ARG A 348 16.33 -6.12 24.19
C ARG A 348 17.39 -5.69 25.20
N PHE A 349 18.62 -5.62 24.74
CA PHE A 349 19.74 -5.09 25.51
C PHE A 349 20.38 -3.94 24.74
N ALA A 350 20.56 -2.77 25.37
CA ALA A 350 21.03 -1.55 24.72
C ALA A 350 22.04 -0.82 25.60
N ARG A 351 23.34 -0.97 25.27
CA ARG A 351 24.44 -0.12 25.75
C ARG A 351 24.95 0.77 24.64
N PRO A 352 25.64 1.88 24.93
CA PRO A 352 26.11 2.82 23.90
C PRO A 352 26.90 2.17 22.76
N LYS A 353 27.69 1.12 23.07
CA LYS A 353 28.52 0.43 22.07
C LYS A 353 27.92 -0.89 21.58
N LEU A 354 26.93 -1.44 22.26
CA LEU A 354 26.40 -2.76 21.97
C LEU A 354 24.88 -2.74 22.14
N GLN A 355 24.16 -3.00 21.06
CA GLN A 355 22.71 -3.18 21.06
C GLN A 355 22.40 -4.56 20.51
N THR A 356 21.58 -5.31 21.21
CA THR A 356 21.12 -6.62 20.75
C THR A 356 19.65 -6.80 21.08
N SER A 357 18.95 -7.52 20.23
CA SER A 357 17.60 -7.99 20.50
C SER A 357 17.46 -9.45 20.07
N LEU A 358 16.72 -10.20 20.86
CA LEU A 358 16.26 -11.54 20.53
C LEU A 358 14.75 -11.55 20.64
N SER A 359 14.05 -11.95 19.61
CA SER A 359 12.60 -12.08 19.64
C SER A 359 12.16 -13.46 19.15
N PHE A 360 11.11 -13.93 19.78
CA PHE A 360 10.36 -15.11 19.41
C PHE A 360 8.93 -14.68 19.10
N ALA A 361 8.37 -15.13 17.99
CA ALA A 361 6.95 -14.94 17.69
C ALA A 361 6.34 -16.27 17.25
N TYR A 362 5.14 -16.53 17.74
CA TYR A 362 4.32 -17.65 17.33
C TYR A 362 2.96 -17.15 16.91
N ARG A 363 2.51 -17.56 15.73
CA ARG A 363 1.16 -17.30 15.23
C ARG A 363 0.51 -18.61 14.83
N GLU A 364 -0.72 -18.79 15.29
CA GLU A 364 -1.58 -19.88 14.86
C GLU A 364 -2.87 -19.32 14.29
N ARG A 365 -3.27 -19.80 13.11
CA ARG A 365 -4.52 -19.47 12.46
C ARG A 365 -5.24 -20.76 12.11
N GLN A 366 -6.41 -20.97 12.70
CA GLN A 366 -7.30 -22.06 12.36
C GLN A 366 -8.52 -21.48 11.67
N ARG A 367 -8.89 -22.02 10.50
CA ARG A 367 -10.08 -21.64 9.77
C ARG A 367 -10.90 -22.86 9.46
N GLY A 368 -12.14 -22.88 9.95
CA GLY A 368 -13.11 -23.94 9.69
C GLY A 368 -14.32 -23.40 8.93
N TYR A 369 -14.70 -24.06 7.86
CA TYR A 369 -15.84 -23.71 7.02
C TYR A 369 -17.07 -24.49 7.44
N TYR A 370 -18.25 -23.89 7.28
CA TYR A 370 -19.51 -24.49 7.66
C TYR A 370 -20.64 -24.08 6.71
N LEU A 371 -21.69 -24.89 6.68
CA LEU A 371 -22.97 -24.55 6.06
C LEU A 371 -23.91 -24.00 7.12
N ASP A 372 -24.51 -22.83 6.85
CA ASP A 372 -25.40 -22.13 7.80
C ASP A 372 -26.88 -22.52 7.60
N ASN A 373 -27.29 -22.92 6.39
CA ASN A 373 -28.65 -23.34 6.08
C ASN A 373 -28.69 -24.65 5.28
N SER A 374 -29.01 -25.73 5.96
CA SER A 374 -29.10 -27.06 5.37
C SER A 374 -30.54 -27.53 5.15
N ARG A 375 -31.55 -26.70 5.49
CA ARG A 375 -32.96 -27.14 5.62
C ARG A 375 -33.60 -27.62 4.34
N ASN A 376 -33.04 -27.29 3.16
CA ASN A 376 -33.63 -27.62 1.86
C ASN A 376 -32.84 -28.65 1.07
N LEU A 377 -31.84 -29.27 1.66
CA LEU A 377 -31.01 -30.29 0.99
C LEU A 377 -31.43 -31.69 1.43
N ASN A 378 -31.52 -32.60 0.47
CA ASN A 378 -31.61 -34.02 0.85
C ASN A 378 -30.30 -34.48 1.51
N PRO A 379 -30.30 -35.58 2.31
CA PRO A 379 -29.12 -35.99 3.09
C PRO A 379 -27.85 -36.20 2.24
N ALA A 380 -27.98 -36.73 1.02
CA ALA A 380 -26.84 -36.99 0.14
C ALA A 380 -26.22 -35.66 -0.38
N ARG A 381 -27.05 -34.69 -0.81
CA ARG A 381 -26.60 -33.36 -1.24
C ARG A 381 -26.02 -32.56 -0.07
N LEU A 382 -26.58 -32.71 1.13
CA LEU A 382 -26.05 -32.10 2.34
C LEU A 382 -24.65 -32.64 2.66
N ALA A 383 -24.47 -33.97 2.65
CA ALA A 383 -23.17 -34.59 2.89
C ALA A 383 -22.10 -34.12 1.88
N ALA A 384 -22.47 -34.10 0.58
CA ALA A 384 -21.56 -33.61 -0.48
C ALA A 384 -21.21 -32.12 -0.33
N ALA A 385 -22.14 -31.28 0.08
CA ALA A 385 -21.92 -29.87 0.31
C ALA A 385 -21.04 -29.64 1.55
N LEU A 386 -21.27 -30.35 2.65
CA LEU A 386 -20.43 -30.30 3.84
C LEU A 386 -19.01 -30.75 3.54
N ALA A 387 -18.83 -31.87 2.83
CA ALA A 387 -17.52 -32.36 2.44
C ALA A 387 -16.76 -31.32 1.59
N ARG A 388 -17.45 -30.66 0.66
CA ARG A 388 -16.86 -29.61 -0.18
C ARG A 388 -16.39 -28.38 0.63
N GLU A 389 -17.15 -27.97 1.65
CA GLU A 389 -16.73 -26.88 2.54
C GLU A 389 -15.60 -27.31 3.47
N GLN A 390 -15.64 -28.51 4.04
CA GLN A 390 -14.58 -29.03 4.92
C GLN A 390 -13.23 -29.24 4.21
N VAL A 391 -13.22 -29.44 2.88
CA VAL A 391 -11.96 -29.45 2.09
C VAL A 391 -11.19 -28.13 2.22
N LYS A 392 -11.88 -27.02 2.51
CA LYS A 392 -11.28 -25.70 2.64
C LYS A 392 -10.70 -25.43 4.04
N ASP A 393 -10.95 -26.31 5.01
CA ASP A 393 -10.43 -26.17 6.37
C ASP A 393 -8.91 -26.17 6.37
N ILE A 394 -8.31 -25.25 7.11
CA ILE A 394 -6.87 -25.07 7.14
C ILE A 394 -6.41 -24.56 8.51
N THR A 395 -5.28 -25.10 8.95
CA THR A 395 -4.54 -24.62 10.11
C THR A 395 -3.16 -24.17 9.65
N GLU A 396 -2.80 -22.93 9.96
CA GLU A 396 -1.49 -22.35 9.68
C GLU A 396 -0.80 -22.04 11.01
N GLN A 397 0.44 -22.54 11.19
CA GLN A 397 1.25 -22.27 12.36
C GLN A 397 2.57 -21.68 11.90
N THR A 398 2.90 -20.49 12.39
CA THR A 398 4.14 -19.81 12.07
C THR A 398 4.94 -19.62 13.35
N THR A 399 6.18 -20.10 13.35
CA THR A 399 7.16 -19.86 14.39
C THR A 399 8.28 -19.00 13.81
N LEU A 400 8.61 -17.89 14.45
CA LEU A 400 9.65 -16.96 14.00
C LEU A 400 10.61 -16.66 15.15
N TRP A 401 11.88 -16.92 14.92
CA TRP A 401 12.99 -16.43 15.72
C TRP A 401 13.72 -15.33 14.98
N GLN A 402 14.01 -14.23 15.65
CA GLN A 402 14.78 -13.13 15.08
C GLN A 402 15.78 -12.62 16.11
N GLY A 403 17.06 -12.58 15.71
CA GLY A 403 18.13 -12.00 16.48
C GLY A 403 18.78 -10.83 15.75
N SER A 404 19.09 -9.76 16.46
CA SER A 404 19.89 -8.66 15.93
C SER A 404 20.97 -8.26 16.90
N LEU A 405 22.14 -7.90 16.36
CA LEU A 405 23.29 -7.39 17.09
C LEU A 405 23.81 -6.17 16.33
N THR A 406 24.02 -5.06 17.01
CA THR A 406 24.76 -3.91 16.47
C THR A 406 25.87 -3.56 17.44
N TRP A 407 27.10 -3.59 16.94
CA TRP A 407 28.29 -3.34 17.73
C TRP A 407 29.10 -2.19 17.13
N LEU A 408 29.27 -1.12 17.90
CA LEU A 408 30.18 -0.02 17.58
C LEU A 408 31.60 -0.42 17.98
N LEU A 409 32.39 -0.94 17.03
CA LEU A 409 33.78 -1.31 17.20
C LEU A 409 34.60 -0.10 17.61
N THR A 410 34.36 1.02 16.91
CA THR A 410 34.92 2.35 17.19
C THR A 410 33.84 3.39 16.94
N PRO A 411 34.03 4.67 17.31
CA PRO A 411 33.10 5.75 16.92
C PRO A 411 32.92 5.90 15.40
N ARG A 412 33.78 5.25 14.61
CA ARG A 412 33.79 5.32 13.15
C ARG A 412 33.37 4.03 12.46
N HIS A 413 33.37 2.90 13.15
CA HIS A 413 33.10 1.58 12.57
C HIS A 413 32.04 0.84 13.37
N ALA A 414 31.03 0.34 12.68
CA ALA A 414 29.99 -0.49 13.26
C ALA A 414 29.79 -1.78 12.46
N VAL A 415 29.49 -2.84 13.16
CA VAL A 415 29.06 -4.13 12.59
C VAL A 415 27.66 -4.43 13.09
N ALA A 416 26.79 -4.84 12.19
CA ALA A 416 25.46 -5.31 12.51
C ALA A 416 25.25 -6.73 11.97
N LEU A 417 24.69 -7.60 12.79
CA LEU A 417 24.29 -8.96 12.45
C LEU A 417 22.77 -9.07 12.63
N LEU A 418 22.09 -9.62 11.65
CA LEU A 418 20.67 -9.96 11.68
C LEU A 418 20.51 -11.44 11.32
N GLY A 419 19.84 -12.21 12.17
CA GLY A 419 19.46 -13.58 11.90
C GLY A 419 17.95 -13.76 12.04
N THR A 420 17.33 -14.49 11.12
CA THR A 420 15.93 -14.92 11.24
C THR A 420 15.80 -16.39 10.90
N ALA A 421 14.94 -17.10 11.63
CA ALA A 421 14.55 -18.48 11.34
C ALA A 421 13.02 -18.55 11.47
N GLN A 422 12.34 -18.91 10.40
CA GLN A 422 10.90 -19.03 10.34
C GLN A 422 10.52 -20.44 9.89
N LEU A 423 9.53 -21.02 10.56
CA LEU A 423 8.87 -22.24 10.15
C LEU A 423 7.38 -21.92 10.02
N LEU A 424 6.81 -22.15 8.84
CA LEU A 424 5.37 -22.14 8.58
C LEU A 424 4.93 -23.57 8.30
N ARG A 425 4.01 -24.05 9.08
CA ARG A 425 3.28 -25.30 8.83
C ARG A 425 1.86 -24.96 8.39
N VAL A 426 1.46 -25.51 7.27
CA VAL A 426 0.09 -25.45 6.76
C VAL A 426 -0.47 -26.87 6.78
N ASP A 427 -1.50 -27.09 7.57
CA ASP A 427 -2.18 -28.37 7.68
C ASP A 427 -3.64 -28.25 7.22
N ALA A 428 -4.04 -29.12 6.30
CA ALA A 428 -5.39 -29.24 5.81
C ALA A 428 -5.95 -30.61 6.23
N PRO A 429 -6.97 -30.67 7.09
CA PRO A 429 -7.51 -31.95 7.62
C PRO A 429 -8.07 -32.85 6.54
N SER A 430 -8.67 -32.29 5.50
CA SER A 430 -9.24 -33.07 4.39
C SER A 430 -8.17 -33.70 3.50
N LYS A 431 -8.32 -34.96 3.14
CA LYS A 431 -7.45 -35.65 2.20
C LYS A 431 -7.49 -35.07 0.77
N ASP A 432 -8.59 -34.44 0.41
CA ASP A 432 -8.78 -33.84 -0.91
C ASP A 432 -8.09 -32.45 -1.04
N ASN A 433 -7.70 -31.85 0.08
CA ASN A 433 -6.92 -30.62 0.08
C ASN A 433 -5.42 -30.94 0.06
N GLN A 434 -4.79 -30.74 -1.09
CA GLN A 434 -3.37 -31.04 -1.30
C GLN A 434 -2.40 -29.98 -0.74
N GLN A 435 -2.91 -28.92 -0.09
CA GLN A 435 -2.09 -27.76 0.33
C GLN A 435 -1.28 -27.98 1.61
N THR A 436 -1.38 -29.16 2.26
CA THR A 436 -0.60 -29.49 3.46
C THR A 436 0.89 -29.41 3.13
N ARG A 437 1.61 -28.50 3.79
CA ARG A 437 3.03 -28.24 3.54
C ARG A 437 3.75 -27.63 4.73
N ASP A 438 5.04 -27.80 4.75
CA ASP A 438 5.97 -27.08 5.64
C ASP A 438 6.84 -26.14 4.81
N GLU A 439 7.03 -24.93 5.29
CA GLU A 439 7.92 -23.92 4.70
C GLU A 439 8.93 -23.46 5.76
N ALA A 440 10.22 -23.65 5.47
CA ALA A 440 11.30 -23.16 6.31
C ALA A 440 12.00 -22.00 5.62
N GLN A 441 12.32 -20.95 6.37
CA GLN A 441 13.11 -19.82 5.90
C GLN A 441 14.16 -19.45 6.93
N HIS A 442 15.40 -19.34 6.49
CA HIS A 442 16.55 -18.90 7.31
C HIS A 442 17.24 -17.76 6.60
N LEU A 443 17.51 -16.68 7.31
CA LEU A 443 18.28 -15.52 6.81
C LEU A 443 19.38 -15.19 7.81
N LEU A 444 20.57 -14.97 7.29
CA LEU A 444 21.69 -14.39 8.04
C LEU A 444 22.25 -13.21 7.23
N ARG A 445 22.31 -12.03 7.85
CA ARG A 445 22.85 -10.81 7.23
C ARG A 445 23.89 -10.17 8.12
N LEU A 446 25.08 -9.97 7.58
CA LEU A 446 26.16 -9.20 8.17
C LEU A 446 26.28 -7.86 7.45
N THR A 447 26.30 -6.77 8.19
CA THR A 447 26.49 -5.42 7.65
C THR A 447 27.61 -4.73 8.37
N TRP A 448 28.57 -4.21 7.62
CA TRP A 448 29.65 -3.37 8.15
C TRP A 448 29.52 -1.96 7.58
N THR A 449 29.65 -0.96 8.45
CA THR A 449 29.68 0.46 8.08
C THR A 449 30.94 1.10 8.62
N GLY A 450 31.67 1.85 7.79
CA GLY A 450 32.91 2.50 8.15
C GLY A 450 32.98 3.95 7.72
N ARG A 451 33.51 4.81 8.58
CA ARG A 451 33.91 6.18 8.27
C ARG A 451 35.43 6.27 8.37
N TRP A 452 36.10 6.34 7.21
CA TRP A 452 37.57 6.31 7.13
C TRP A 452 38.21 7.69 7.35
N ALA A 453 37.63 8.66 6.69
CA ALA A 453 37.99 10.07 6.83
C ALA A 453 36.70 10.90 6.88
N GLY A 454 36.78 12.18 7.20
CA GLY A 454 35.59 13.01 7.33
C GLY A 454 34.65 12.95 6.12
N ALA A 455 35.22 12.76 4.93
CA ALA A 455 34.48 12.75 3.67
C ALA A 455 34.17 11.36 3.11
N PHE A 456 34.80 10.27 3.61
CA PHE A 456 34.66 8.94 3.01
C PHE A 456 33.97 7.94 3.96
N ARG A 457 32.87 7.37 3.50
CA ARG A 457 32.08 6.35 4.21
C ARG A 457 31.87 5.14 3.32
N THR A 458 31.94 3.95 3.93
CA THR A 458 31.67 2.68 3.24
C THR A 458 30.58 1.90 3.96
N THR A 459 29.86 1.11 3.21
CA THR A 459 28.88 0.14 3.69
C THR A 459 29.09 -1.15 2.93
N LEU A 460 29.20 -2.26 3.64
CA LEU A 460 29.24 -3.60 3.04
C LEU A 460 28.23 -4.46 3.76
N ALA A 461 27.30 -5.04 3.00
CA ALA A 461 26.39 -6.03 3.53
C ALA A 461 26.48 -7.33 2.72
N VAL A 462 26.46 -8.45 3.42
CA VAL A 462 26.39 -9.81 2.86
C VAL A 462 25.25 -10.53 3.56
N ALA A 463 24.38 -11.18 2.80
CA ALA A 463 23.30 -11.99 3.37
C ALA A 463 23.17 -13.30 2.61
N GLY A 464 22.95 -14.39 3.36
CA GLY A 464 22.52 -15.68 2.84
C GLY A 464 21.10 -15.96 3.31
N GLU A 465 20.27 -16.43 2.40
CA GLU A 465 18.91 -16.86 2.71
C GLU A 465 18.67 -18.25 2.12
N TYR A 466 18.07 -19.10 2.92
CA TYR A 466 17.60 -20.41 2.52
C TYR A 466 16.10 -20.50 2.75
N ARG A 467 15.36 -20.93 1.74
CA ARG A 467 13.92 -21.21 1.84
C ARG A 467 13.67 -22.61 1.31
N GLN A 468 12.83 -23.36 2.00
CA GLN A 468 12.40 -24.68 1.56
C GLN A 468 10.88 -24.80 1.68
N THR A 469 10.24 -25.34 0.68
CA THR A 469 8.81 -25.66 0.66
C THR A 469 8.66 -27.15 0.39
N VAL A 470 8.02 -27.86 1.32
CA VAL A 470 7.78 -29.30 1.24
C VAL A 470 6.28 -29.58 1.33
N PHE A 471 5.67 -30.01 0.23
CA PHE A 471 4.32 -30.51 0.22
C PHE A 471 4.32 -31.96 0.72
N ILE A 472 3.55 -32.20 1.77
CA ILE A 472 3.53 -33.50 2.46
C ILE A 472 2.72 -34.53 1.67
N ARG A 473 1.74 -34.05 0.89
CA ARG A 473 0.86 -34.95 0.11
C ARG A 473 1.44 -35.26 -1.27
N ALA A 474 1.32 -36.50 -1.66
CA ALA A 474 1.91 -37.04 -2.90
C ALA A 474 1.49 -36.27 -4.16
N GLY A 475 0.25 -35.76 -4.24
CA GLY A 475 -0.26 -35.03 -5.40
C GLY A 475 0.50 -33.72 -5.73
N LEU A 476 1.15 -33.10 -4.75
CA LEU A 476 1.95 -31.90 -4.94
C LEU A 476 3.43 -32.07 -4.59
N SER A 477 3.90 -33.30 -4.27
CA SER A 477 5.29 -33.52 -3.89
C SER A 477 6.29 -33.16 -5.01
N ALA A 478 5.88 -33.17 -6.27
CA ALA A 478 6.67 -32.68 -7.40
C ALA A 478 6.94 -31.16 -7.35
N GLU A 479 6.15 -30.42 -6.60
CA GLU A 479 6.32 -28.98 -6.40
C GLU A 479 7.28 -28.64 -5.24
N ASN A 480 7.85 -29.64 -4.55
CA ASN A 480 8.85 -29.40 -3.51
C ASN A 480 10.10 -28.74 -4.09
N TYR A 481 10.57 -27.71 -3.40
CA TYR A 481 11.76 -27.00 -3.83
C TYR A 481 12.51 -26.32 -2.68
N ALA A 482 13.77 -26.05 -2.91
CA ALA A 482 14.60 -25.21 -2.07
C ALA A 482 15.11 -24.01 -2.87
N ASP A 483 15.07 -22.82 -2.29
CA ASP A 483 15.69 -21.60 -2.79
C ASP A 483 16.93 -21.26 -1.96
N HIS A 484 18.05 -21.10 -2.63
CA HIS A 484 19.30 -20.61 -2.07
C HIS A 484 19.56 -19.21 -2.58
N LEU A 485 19.58 -18.22 -1.70
CA LEU A 485 19.76 -16.83 -2.07
C LEU A 485 21.03 -16.27 -1.44
N LEU A 486 21.78 -15.54 -2.22
CA LEU A 486 22.95 -14.80 -1.77
C LEU A 486 22.83 -13.35 -2.17
N HIS A 487 23.03 -12.43 -1.22
CA HIS A 487 23.02 -10.99 -1.43
C HIS A 487 24.37 -10.41 -1.08
N TRP A 488 24.87 -9.52 -1.93
CA TRP A 488 26.09 -8.77 -1.69
C TRP A 488 25.85 -7.31 -2.07
N GLU A 489 26.03 -6.41 -1.10
CA GLU A 489 25.65 -5.01 -1.21
C GLU A 489 26.80 -4.09 -0.74
N PRO A 490 27.84 -3.88 -1.56
CA PRO A 490 28.86 -2.87 -1.28
C PRO A 490 28.40 -1.49 -1.69
N GLY A 491 28.77 -0.49 -0.90
CA GLY A 491 28.50 0.89 -1.21
C GLY A 491 29.50 1.83 -0.58
N PHE A 492 29.66 3.01 -1.18
CA PHE A 492 30.42 4.09 -0.61
C PHE A 492 29.83 5.46 -0.90
N THR A 493 30.15 6.41 -0.05
CA THR A 493 29.90 7.83 -0.26
C THR A 493 31.20 8.57 -0.01
N TRP A 494 31.59 9.39 -0.97
CA TRP A 494 32.78 10.24 -0.89
C TRP A 494 32.40 11.68 -1.23
N ALA A 495 32.63 12.58 -0.28
CA ALA A 495 32.19 13.98 -0.40
C ALA A 495 33.34 14.95 -0.06
N PRO A 496 34.43 15.01 -0.90
CA PRO A 496 35.52 15.93 -0.73
C PRO A 496 35.16 17.32 -1.24
N GLY A 497 34.99 18.28 -0.34
CA GLY A 497 34.74 19.68 -0.68
C GLY A 497 33.46 19.89 -1.49
N ARG A 498 33.61 20.22 -2.79
CA ARG A 498 32.48 20.52 -3.70
C ARG A 498 31.90 19.29 -4.39
N TRP A 499 32.53 18.15 -4.29
CA TRP A 499 32.12 16.90 -4.89
C TRP A 499 31.32 16.05 -3.89
N SER A 500 30.34 15.33 -4.39
CA SER A 500 29.74 14.21 -3.67
C SER A 500 29.49 13.07 -4.64
N ILE A 501 30.12 11.92 -4.35
CA ILE A 501 30.02 10.70 -5.14
C ILE A 501 29.39 9.64 -4.24
N ARG A 502 28.33 9.03 -4.70
CA ARG A 502 27.72 7.87 -4.04
C ARG A 502 27.64 6.73 -5.04
N SER A 503 28.10 5.57 -4.63
CA SER A 503 28.01 4.35 -5.42
C SER A 503 27.47 3.23 -4.56
N THR A 504 26.48 2.52 -5.05
CA THR A 504 25.89 1.33 -4.40
C THR A 504 25.72 0.23 -5.43
N TYR A 505 26.06 -0.98 -5.06
CA TYR A 505 25.84 -2.19 -5.83
C TYR A 505 24.97 -3.12 -5.02
N HIS A 506 24.10 -3.83 -5.69
CA HIS A 506 23.31 -4.90 -5.13
C HIS A 506 23.38 -6.10 -6.08
N LEU A 507 24.13 -7.11 -5.70
CA LEU A 507 24.18 -8.39 -6.37
C LEU A 507 23.31 -9.38 -5.60
N TRP A 508 22.35 -9.94 -6.31
CA TRP A 508 21.45 -10.95 -5.79
C TRP A 508 21.48 -12.17 -6.69
N VAL A 509 21.72 -13.32 -6.09
CA VAL A 509 21.76 -14.63 -6.79
C VAL A 509 20.76 -15.54 -6.10
N SER A 510 19.88 -16.17 -6.87
CA SER A 510 18.90 -17.14 -6.40
C SER A 510 19.01 -18.42 -7.21
N TYR A 511 19.08 -19.56 -6.52
CA TYR A 511 19.04 -20.88 -7.13
C TYR A 511 17.81 -21.61 -6.57
N GLN A 512 16.84 -21.88 -7.43
CA GLN A 512 15.67 -22.69 -7.12
C GLN A 512 15.91 -24.11 -7.59
N VAL A 513 15.87 -25.05 -6.65
CA VAL A 513 16.17 -26.46 -6.87
C VAL A 513 14.98 -27.30 -6.48
N ARG A 514 14.48 -28.12 -7.40
CA ARG A 514 13.41 -29.11 -7.16
C ARG A 514 13.98 -30.37 -6.55
N ASP A 515 13.27 -30.93 -5.57
CA ASP A 515 13.72 -32.13 -4.85
C ASP A 515 13.63 -33.38 -5.71
N GLN A 516 12.64 -33.47 -6.62
CA GLN A 516 12.44 -34.64 -7.47
C GLN A 516 13.31 -34.60 -8.72
N ALA A 517 13.97 -35.71 -9.03
CA ALA A 517 14.85 -35.86 -10.18
C ALA A 517 14.12 -35.63 -11.54
N THR A 518 12.85 -36.00 -11.63
CA THR A 518 12.00 -35.77 -12.81
C THR A 518 11.71 -34.30 -13.07
N GLU A 519 11.80 -33.45 -12.06
CA GLU A 519 11.50 -32.01 -12.12
C GLU A 519 12.73 -31.13 -12.24
N GLN A 520 13.93 -31.72 -12.38
CA GLN A 520 15.20 -30.96 -12.50
C GLN A 520 15.22 -29.99 -13.71
N ALA A 521 14.46 -30.29 -14.76
CA ALA A 521 14.29 -29.38 -15.89
C ALA A 521 13.63 -28.04 -15.52
N ARG A 522 12.96 -27.98 -14.36
CA ARG A 522 12.32 -26.76 -13.82
C ARG A 522 13.23 -25.99 -12.87
N ASN A 523 14.43 -26.47 -12.59
CA ASN A 523 15.41 -25.76 -11.77
C ASN A 523 15.81 -24.46 -12.45
N ARG A 524 15.91 -23.39 -11.68
CA ARG A 524 16.21 -22.06 -12.20
C ARG A 524 17.31 -21.39 -11.42
N ALA A 525 18.13 -20.63 -12.13
CA ALA A 525 19.02 -19.63 -11.57
C ALA A 525 18.53 -18.26 -11.94
N SER A 526 18.54 -17.33 -11.01
CA SER A 526 18.29 -15.91 -11.27
C SER A 526 19.41 -15.08 -10.66
N ARG A 527 19.97 -14.17 -11.44
CA ARG A 527 21.03 -13.25 -11.01
C ARG A 527 20.59 -11.84 -11.33
N VAL A 528 20.55 -10.99 -10.33
CA VAL A 528 20.22 -9.58 -10.48
C VAL A 528 21.41 -8.76 -10.01
N LEU A 529 21.91 -7.91 -10.90
CA LEU A 529 22.90 -6.89 -10.57
C LEU A 529 22.24 -5.53 -10.69
N GLU A 530 22.15 -4.82 -9.59
CA GLU A 530 21.75 -3.40 -9.56
C GLU A 530 22.97 -2.56 -9.18
N GLN A 531 23.23 -1.53 -9.96
CA GLN A 531 24.26 -0.54 -9.74
C GLN A 531 23.60 0.83 -9.75
N SER A 532 23.82 1.62 -8.71
CA SER A 532 23.37 3.01 -8.63
C SER A 532 24.56 3.92 -8.32
N GLN A 533 24.75 4.91 -9.15
CA GLN A 533 25.80 5.90 -9.02
C GLN A 533 25.20 7.30 -9.08
N SER A 534 25.57 8.14 -8.15
CA SER A 534 25.15 9.54 -8.10
C SER A 534 26.40 10.42 -7.91
N LEU A 535 26.56 11.35 -8.82
CA LEU A 535 27.63 12.31 -8.83
C LEU A 535 27.01 13.70 -8.70
N SER A 536 27.47 14.50 -7.76
CA SER A 536 27.11 15.91 -7.69
C SER A 536 28.34 16.79 -7.51
N TYR A 537 28.33 17.95 -8.17
CA TYR A 537 29.38 18.96 -8.10
C TYR A 537 28.80 20.33 -7.85
N GLN A 538 29.19 20.95 -6.74
CA GLN A 538 28.79 22.30 -6.36
C GLN A 538 29.61 23.32 -7.14
N LEU A 539 29.11 23.73 -8.32
CA LEU A 539 29.81 24.71 -9.20
C LEU A 539 29.86 26.09 -8.55
N ARG A 540 28.71 26.53 -7.99
CA ARG A 540 28.56 27.77 -7.21
C ARG A 540 27.68 27.46 -5.98
N PRO A 541 27.65 28.35 -4.96
CA PRO A 541 26.84 28.08 -3.75
C PRO A 541 25.38 27.78 -4.01
N ARG A 542 24.85 28.15 -5.18
CA ARG A 542 23.44 27.94 -5.56
C ARG A 542 23.27 27.10 -6.82
N LEU A 543 24.36 26.64 -7.44
CA LEU A 543 24.32 25.85 -8.67
C LEU A 543 25.01 24.50 -8.46
N LEU A 544 24.24 23.42 -8.58
CA LEU A 544 24.66 22.04 -8.42
C LEU A 544 24.50 21.29 -9.74
N LEU A 545 25.57 20.71 -10.24
CA LEU A 545 25.55 19.76 -11.35
C LEU A 545 25.28 18.38 -10.81
N LEU A 546 24.47 17.58 -11.50
CA LEU A 546 23.99 16.27 -11.09
C LEU A 546 24.16 15.27 -12.24
N ALA A 547 24.60 14.07 -11.91
CA ALA A 547 24.55 12.93 -12.80
C ALA A 547 24.17 11.70 -11.99
N ASP A 548 23.05 11.08 -12.33
CA ASP A 548 22.54 9.87 -11.71
C ASP A 548 22.50 8.77 -12.75
N TYR A 549 23.09 7.63 -12.44
CA TYR A 549 23.11 6.45 -13.30
C TYR A 549 22.66 5.24 -12.51
N GLN A 550 21.71 4.49 -13.10
CA GLN A 550 21.27 3.20 -12.58
C GLN A 550 21.38 2.16 -13.70
N ARG A 551 21.95 1.02 -13.36
CA ARG A 551 21.95 -0.17 -14.20
C ARG A 551 21.32 -1.31 -13.43
N ARG A 552 20.36 -1.98 -14.04
CA ARG A 552 19.80 -3.22 -13.54
C ARG A 552 19.93 -4.28 -14.63
N GLU A 553 20.58 -5.37 -14.28
CA GLU A 553 20.72 -6.54 -15.12
C GLU A 553 20.07 -7.73 -14.42
N ASN A 554 19.14 -8.38 -15.09
CA ASN A 554 18.48 -9.58 -14.61
C ASN A 554 18.74 -10.70 -15.61
N ARG A 555 19.36 -11.78 -15.15
CA ARG A 555 19.63 -13.00 -15.92
C ARG A 555 18.87 -14.15 -15.29
N VAL A 556 18.08 -14.85 -16.09
CA VAL A 556 17.38 -16.07 -15.70
C VAL A 556 17.90 -17.21 -16.58
N GLY A 557 18.24 -18.32 -15.95
CA GLY A 557 18.73 -19.51 -16.63
C GLY A 557 18.07 -20.78 -16.08
N GLN A 558 18.09 -21.82 -16.90
CA GLN A 558 17.81 -23.19 -16.46
C GLN A 558 19.06 -23.72 -15.76
N LEU A 559 18.88 -24.31 -14.59
CA LEU A 559 19.97 -24.77 -13.75
C LEU A 559 20.06 -26.29 -13.75
N ASN A 560 21.21 -26.83 -14.16
CA ASN A 560 21.58 -28.18 -13.81
C ASN A 560 22.31 -28.15 -12.47
N TRP A 561 21.61 -28.51 -11.40
CA TRP A 561 22.15 -28.39 -10.05
C TRP A 561 23.30 -29.34 -9.77
N THR A 562 23.24 -30.58 -10.28
CA THR A 562 24.26 -31.60 -10.06
C THR A 562 25.62 -31.26 -10.71
N GLN A 563 25.58 -30.61 -11.87
CA GLN A 563 26.78 -30.13 -12.57
C GLN A 563 27.11 -28.66 -12.29
N PHE A 564 26.24 -27.99 -11.54
CA PHE A 564 26.28 -26.56 -11.29
C PHE A 564 26.46 -25.73 -12.58
N ARG A 565 25.74 -26.14 -13.62
CA ARG A 565 25.77 -25.54 -14.96
C ARG A 565 24.46 -24.82 -15.26
N GLU A 566 24.60 -23.60 -15.76
CA GLU A 566 23.47 -22.76 -16.13
C GLU A 566 23.37 -22.62 -17.66
N SER A 567 22.16 -22.80 -18.20
CA SER A 567 21.80 -22.50 -19.57
C SER A 567 20.96 -21.24 -19.61
N PRO A 568 21.39 -20.15 -20.26
CA PRO A 568 20.63 -18.89 -20.27
C PRO A 568 19.24 -19.07 -20.92
N LEU A 569 18.20 -18.53 -20.28
CA LEU A 569 16.83 -18.47 -20.80
C LEU A 569 16.43 -17.06 -21.20
N ASP A 570 16.69 -16.09 -20.33
CA ASP A 570 16.29 -14.70 -20.54
C ASP A 570 17.27 -13.78 -19.82
N THR A 571 17.55 -12.64 -20.46
CA THR A 571 18.40 -11.60 -19.88
C THR A 571 17.76 -10.24 -20.19
N SER A 572 17.55 -9.44 -19.17
CA SER A 572 17.12 -8.06 -19.34
C SER A 572 18.12 -7.10 -18.71
N VAL A 573 18.45 -6.02 -19.44
CA VAL A 573 19.32 -4.97 -18.96
C VAL A 573 18.61 -3.64 -19.09
N THR A 574 18.56 -2.90 -17.98
CA THR A 574 17.99 -1.54 -17.95
C THR A 574 19.09 -0.57 -17.57
N HIS A 575 19.22 0.50 -18.35
CA HIS A 575 20.06 1.65 -18.08
C HIS A 575 19.19 2.87 -17.89
N ASP A 576 19.37 3.60 -16.81
CA ASP A 576 18.72 4.88 -16.53
C ASP A 576 19.79 5.91 -16.20
N LEU A 577 19.98 6.88 -17.07
CA LEU A 577 20.94 7.96 -16.94
C LEU A 577 20.21 9.30 -16.92
N SER A 578 20.40 10.09 -15.87
CA SER A 578 19.91 11.45 -15.78
C SER A 578 21.07 12.40 -15.51
N ILE A 579 21.25 13.39 -16.38
CA ILE A 579 22.26 14.44 -16.24
C ILE A 579 21.56 15.79 -16.19
N GLY A 580 21.95 16.65 -15.28
CA GLY A 580 21.31 17.96 -15.17
C GLY A 580 22.01 18.94 -14.25
N ALA A 581 21.39 20.10 -14.14
CA ALA A 581 21.80 21.14 -13.24
C ALA A 581 20.61 21.57 -12.35
N ARG A 582 20.87 21.84 -11.09
CA ARG A 582 19.91 22.39 -10.15
C ARG A 582 20.39 23.73 -9.65
N GLN A 583 19.62 24.76 -9.96
CA GLN A 583 19.82 26.11 -9.45
C GLN A 583 18.85 26.36 -8.29
N SER A 584 19.35 26.87 -7.17
CA SER A 584 18.57 27.17 -5.97
C SER A 584 18.67 28.66 -5.62
N TRP A 585 17.54 29.24 -5.28
CA TRP A 585 17.44 30.61 -4.81
C TRP A 585 16.79 30.57 -3.42
N ALA A 586 17.45 31.19 -2.45
CA ALA A 586 16.92 31.38 -1.11
C ALA A 586 16.79 32.87 -0.82
N GLY A 587 15.67 33.27 -0.27
CA GLY A 587 15.38 34.64 0.14
C GLY A 587 14.56 34.68 1.42
N PRO A 588 14.31 35.86 1.99
CA PRO A 588 13.58 36.00 3.26
C PRO A 588 12.16 35.39 3.23
N ARG A 589 11.56 35.30 2.03
CA ARG A 589 10.19 34.79 1.82
C ARG A 589 10.14 33.35 1.41
N GLY A 590 11.26 32.62 1.31
CA GLY A 590 11.28 31.20 0.96
C GLY A 590 12.43 30.81 0.02
N SER A 591 12.38 29.58 -0.47
CA SER A 591 13.35 29.02 -1.39
C SER A 591 12.67 28.48 -2.66
N THR A 592 13.38 28.59 -3.77
CA THR A 592 12.98 28.00 -5.05
C THR A 592 14.17 27.22 -5.59
N SER A 593 13.95 26.03 -6.11
CA SER A 593 14.94 25.31 -6.89
C SER A 593 14.37 24.93 -8.25
N LEU A 594 15.17 25.07 -9.29
CA LEU A 594 14.89 24.63 -10.65
C LEU A 594 15.93 23.58 -11.03
N ARG A 595 15.46 22.43 -11.48
CA ARG A 595 16.28 21.37 -12.08
C ARG A 595 15.98 21.32 -13.57
N LEU A 596 17.03 21.39 -14.36
CA LEU A 596 16.99 21.16 -15.79
C LEU A 596 17.90 19.97 -16.09
N GLY A 597 17.43 19.04 -16.86
CA GLY A 597 18.20 17.84 -17.14
C GLY A 597 17.76 17.14 -18.41
N TYR A 598 18.48 16.09 -18.71
CA TYR A 598 18.17 15.15 -19.77
C TYR A 598 18.23 13.73 -19.23
N ARG A 599 17.21 12.92 -19.49
CA ARG A 599 17.14 11.54 -19.01
C ARG A 599 17.07 10.57 -20.18
N LEU A 600 17.80 9.48 -20.05
CA LEU A 600 17.84 8.36 -20.96
C LEU A 600 17.52 7.09 -20.16
N LEU A 601 16.42 6.43 -20.50
CA LEU A 601 16.04 5.12 -19.98
C LEU A 601 16.03 4.14 -21.15
N GLU A 602 16.88 3.12 -21.09
CA GLU A 602 16.96 2.08 -22.10
C GLU A 602 16.78 0.70 -21.45
N GLN A 603 15.86 -0.07 -21.96
CA GLN A 603 15.61 -1.45 -21.55
C GLN A 603 15.87 -2.37 -22.74
N ARG A 604 16.72 -3.37 -22.55
CA ARG A 604 17.04 -4.41 -23.51
C ARG A 604 16.66 -5.76 -22.92
N ASN A 605 15.87 -6.52 -23.66
CA ASN A 605 15.54 -7.90 -23.32
C ASN A 605 16.22 -8.80 -24.35
N TYR A 606 17.06 -9.72 -23.88
CA TYR A 606 17.89 -10.59 -24.70
C TYR A 606 17.46 -12.05 -24.57
N GLY A 607 17.81 -12.87 -25.57
CA GLY A 607 17.93 -14.30 -25.37
C GLY A 607 16.72 -15.13 -25.72
N ARG A 608 15.66 -14.56 -26.30
CA ARG A 608 14.58 -15.40 -26.81
C ARG A 608 15.01 -16.00 -28.15
N ALA A 609 15.24 -17.32 -28.17
CA ALA A 609 15.35 -18.06 -29.40
C ALA A 609 14.01 -18.03 -30.14
N ALA A 610 14.06 -17.75 -31.44
CA ALA A 610 12.89 -17.71 -32.31
C ALA A 610 13.31 -18.17 -33.73
N LEU A 611 12.35 -18.47 -34.58
CA LEU A 611 12.58 -18.78 -35.96
C LEU A 611 12.26 -17.58 -36.84
N LEU A 612 13.15 -17.25 -37.75
CA LEU A 612 12.92 -16.23 -38.78
C LEU A 612 12.28 -16.87 -39.99
N ARG A 613 11.22 -16.27 -40.50
CA ARG A 613 10.58 -16.57 -41.78
C ARG A 613 10.94 -15.48 -42.77
N ASP A 614 11.48 -15.86 -43.93
CA ASP A 614 11.80 -14.89 -44.96
C ASP A 614 10.53 -14.34 -45.64
N GLN A 615 9.44 -15.10 -45.61
CA GLN A 615 8.12 -14.67 -46.07
C GLN A 615 7.04 -14.91 -45.00
N PRO A 616 5.96 -14.09 -44.92
CA PRO A 616 4.91 -14.22 -43.92
C PRO A 616 4.25 -15.61 -43.83
N THR A 617 4.17 -16.32 -44.97
CA THR A 617 3.54 -17.63 -45.10
C THR A 617 4.53 -18.76 -45.41
N GLY A 618 5.82 -18.45 -45.52
CA GLY A 618 6.89 -19.43 -45.85
C GLY A 618 7.36 -20.26 -44.67
N PRO A 619 8.13 -21.33 -44.91
CA PRO A 619 8.78 -22.09 -43.84
C PRO A 619 9.81 -21.23 -43.13
N ALA A 620 10.02 -21.51 -41.84
CA ALA A 620 11.02 -20.83 -41.04
C ALA A 620 12.41 -21.38 -41.42
N THR A 621 13.34 -20.50 -41.81
CA THR A 621 14.63 -20.87 -42.40
C THR A 621 15.81 -20.67 -41.47
N SER A 622 15.71 -19.79 -40.48
CA SER A 622 16.86 -19.43 -39.68
C SER A 622 16.51 -19.32 -38.18
N LEU A 623 17.35 -19.88 -37.33
CA LEU A 623 17.31 -19.61 -35.89
C LEU A 623 17.85 -18.20 -35.65
N ILE A 624 17.12 -17.44 -34.86
CA ILE A 624 17.54 -16.10 -34.42
C ILE A 624 17.44 -15.99 -32.88
N TYR A 625 18.28 -15.14 -32.32
CA TYR A 625 18.15 -14.66 -30.95
C TYR A 625 17.61 -13.24 -31.00
N LEU A 626 16.37 -13.09 -30.52
CA LEU A 626 15.63 -11.84 -30.60
C LEU A 626 15.96 -10.95 -29.40
N HIS A 627 16.23 -9.68 -29.68
CA HIS A 627 16.42 -8.62 -28.69
C HIS A 627 15.34 -7.57 -28.88
N ASN A 628 14.57 -7.32 -27.80
CA ASN A 628 13.61 -6.22 -27.77
C ASN A 628 14.24 -5.03 -27.03
N ILE A 629 14.34 -3.89 -27.70
CA ILE A 629 14.97 -2.68 -27.17
C ILE A 629 13.90 -1.58 -27.07
N THR A 630 13.69 -1.10 -25.86
CA THR A 630 12.83 0.05 -25.58
C THR A 630 13.69 1.19 -25.06
N ARG A 631 13.71 2.32 -25.76
CA ARG A 631 14.48 3.50 -25.39
C ARG A 631 13.54 4.68 -25.17
N GLN A 632 13.66 5.31 -24.02
CA GLN A 632 12.94 6.52 -23.64
C GLN A 632 13.97 7.59 -23.30
N GLN A 633 13.94 8.71 -23.99
CA GLN A 633 14.90 9.78 -23.73
C GLN A 633 14.24 11.14 -23.88
N GLY A 634 14.78 12.16 -23.23
CA GLY A 634 14.29 13.51 -23.43
C GLY A 634 14.57 14.45 -22.26
N PRO A 635 14.23 15.72 -22.43
CA PRO A 635 14.44 16.74 -21.42
C PRO A 635 13.56 16.53 -20.18
N GLU A 636 14.14 16.78 -19.03
CA GLU A 636 13.49 16.75 -17.71
C GLU A 636 13.57 18.13 -17.08
N VAL A 637 12.45 18.60 -16.54
CA VAL A 637 12.37 19.86 -15.80
C VAL A 637 11.74 19.58 -14.45
N GLY A 638 12.34 20.08 -13.38
CA GLY A 638 11.82 19.99 -12.02
C GLY A 638 11.84 21.34 -11.33
N ILE A 639 10.76 21.68 -10.67
CA ILE A 639 10.63 22.91 -9.88
C ILE A 639 10.21 22.54 -8.47
N GLU A 640 10.90 23.05 -7.48
CA GLU A 640 10.50 23.00 -6.09
C GLU A 640 10.50 24.42 -5.52
N ARG A 641 9.37 24.83 -4.94
CA ARG A 641 9.25 26.13 -4.29
C ARG A 641 8.69 25.96 -2.88
N ARG A 642 9.37 26.58 -1.92
CA ARG A 642 8.90 26.64 -0.52
C ARG A 642 8.84 28.10 -0.11
N ALA A 643 7.65 28.60 0.18
CA ALA A 643 7.45 30.00 0.55
C ALA A 643 6.19 30.15 1.41
N GLY A 644 6.29 30.83 2.55
CA GLY A 644 5.13 31.18 3.38
C GLY A 644 4.23 30.01 3.77
N GLY A 645 4.80 28.81 4.00
CA GLY A 645 4.04 27.59 4.26
C GLY A 645 3.60 26.82 3.01
N LEU A 646 3.83 27.36 1.80
CA LEU A 646 3.59 26.65 0.52
C LEU A 646 4.83 25.82 0.15
N THR A 647 4.64 24.54 -0.13
CA THR A 647 5.59 23.68 -0.82
C THR A 647 4.95 23.26 -2.15
N LEU A 648 5.55 23.66 -3.26
CA LEU A 648 5.15 23.28 -4.61
C LEU A 648 6.29 22.47 -5.22
N THR A 649 5.98 21.27 -5.71
CA THR A 649 6.87 20.44 -6.52
C THR A 649 6.22 20.16 -7.85
N ALA A 650 6.94 20.35 -8.93
CA ALA A 650 6.50 19.98 -10.27
C ALA A 650 7.67 19.34 -11.02
N SER A 651 7.41 18.25 -11.70
CA SER A 651 8.35 17.61 -12.60
C SER A 651 7.67 17.27 -13.92
N LEU A 652 8.39 17.47 -15.00
CA LEU A 652 7.99 17.15 -16.34
C LEU A 652 9.15 16.39 -17.02
N TRP A 653 8.87 15.27 -17.64
CA TRP A 653 9.78 14.56 -18.51
C TRP A 653 9.09 14.34 -19.85
N LEU A 654 9.58 14.98 -20.90
CA LEU A 654 9.12 14.76 -22.27
C LEU A 654 9.89 13.60 -22.84
N GLN A 655 9.22 12.46 -23.02
CA GLN A 655 9.82 11.20 -23.44
C GLN A 655 9.63 10.99 -24.94
N TRP A 656 10.72 10.80 -25.67
CA TRP A 656 10.69 10.19 -26.99
C TRP A 656 10.89 8.68 -26.82
N LEU A 657 9.80 7.94 -26.90
CA LEU A 657 9.78 6.48 -26.82
C LEU A 657 10.04 5.88 -28.18
N ARG A 658 11.02 4.99 -28.25
CA ARG A 658 11.36 4.18 -29.40
C ARG A 658 11.42 2.72 -28.98
N THR A 659 10.67 1.85 -29.66
CA THR A 659 10.71 0.39 -29.45
C THR A 659 11.01 -0.28 -30.78
N TYR A 660 12.03 -1.13 -30.80
CA TYR A 660 12.45 -1.86 -32.00
C TYR A 660 13.07 -3.21 -31.61
N TYR A 661 13.14 -4.10 -32.57
CA TYR A 661 13.78 -5.40 -32.44
C TYR A 661 15.14 -5.40 -33.10
N ALA A 662 16.09 -6.05 -32.45
CA ALA A 662 17.36 -6.44 -33.06
C ALA A 662 17.49 -7.96 -32.92
N TYR A 663 18.12 -8.62 -33.90
CA TYR A 663 18.30 -10.06 -33.82
C TYR A 663 19.67 -10.46 -34.36
N GLN A 664 20.16 -11.60 -33.90
CA GLN A 664 21.38 -12.25 -34.38
C GLN A 664 21.02 -13.64 -34.88
N THR A 665 21.53 -14.01 -36.03
CA THR A 665 21.37 -15.36 -36.57
C THR A 665 22.15 -16.36 -35.72
N GLY A 666 21.48 -17.44 -35.31
CA GLY A 666 22.05 -18.55 -34.55
C GLY A 666 22.28 -19.79 -35.38
N LYS A 667 23.01 -20.74 -34.83
CA LYS A 667 23.19 -22.08 -35.41
C LYS A 667 22.40 -23.09 -34.54
N GLY A 668 21.60 -23.95 -35.17
CA GLY A 668 20.87 -25.02 -34.51
C GLY A 668 19.43 -25.15 -34.98
N SER A 669 18.71 -26.15 -34.48
CA SER A 669 17.29 -26.35 -34.70
C SER A 669 16.52 -25.87 -33.48
N PHE A 670 15.40 -25.21 -33.69
CA PHE A 670 14.50 -24.74 -32.64
C PHE A 670 13.04 -25.00 -33.06
N THR A 671 12.25 -25.55 -32.16
CA THR A 671 10.80 -25.69 -32.32
C THR A 671 10.10 -24.68 -31.42
N GLY A 672 9.60 -23.60 -31.99
CA GLY A 672 8.99 -22.54 -31.20
C GLY A 672 8.38 -21.43 -32.03
N THR A 673 8.20 -20.26 -31.41
CA THR A 673 7.57 -19.09 -32.04
C THR A 673 8.41 -18.62 -33.25
N SER A 674 7.76 -18.41 -34.40
CA SER A 674 8.38 -17.87 -35.61
C SER A 674 7.87 -16.45 -35.90
N TYR A 675 8.73 -15.62 -36.43
CA TYR A 675 8.46 -14.22 -36.83
C TYR A 675 8.78 -14.01 -38.28
N ALA A 676 7.96 -13.22 -38.97
CA ALA A 676 8.34 -12.72 -40.30
C ALA A 676 9.37 -11.59 -40.16
N ALA A 677 10.32 -11.49 -41.07
CA ALA A 677 11.32 -10.40 -41.07
C ALA A 677 10.63 -9.02 -41.01
N ALA A 678 9.55 -8.83 -41.76
CA ALA A 678 8.77 -7.59 -41.79
C ALA A 678 8.13 -7.22 -40.43
N ASP A 679 7.87 -8.17 -39.56
CA ASP A 679 7.33 -7.91 -38.21
C ASP A 679 8.46 -7.47 -37.24
N LEU A 680 9.67 -7.90 -37.46
CA LEU A 680 10.84 -7.54 -36.67
C LEU A 680 11.42 -6.17 -37.08
N ASP A 681 11.22 -5.74 -38.35
CA ASP A 681 11.67 -4.44 -38.83
C ASP A 681 10.75 -3.27 -38.39
N ARG A 682 9.66 -3.59 -37.70
CA ARG A 682 8.74 -2.57 -37.21
C ARG A 682 9.34 -1.79 -36.04
N GLU A 683 9.48 -0.51 -36.26
CA GLU A 683 9.84 0.45 -35.22
C GLU A 683 8.61 1.26 -34.75
N THR A 684 8.40 1.32 -33.47
CA THR A 684 7.36 2.17 -32.88
C THR A 684 7.99 3.42 -32.28
N ARG A 685 7.54 4.59 -32.73
CA ARG A 685 7.95 5.89 -32.16
C ARG A 685 6.75 6.62 -31.58
N ARG A 686 6.90 7.13 -30.36
CA ARG A 686 5.86 7.90 -29.66
C ARG A 686 6.49 9.01 -28.84
N VAL A 687 5.76 10.12 -28.69
CA VAL A 687 6.13 11.19 -27.77
C VAL A 687 5.14 11.16 -26.60
N LEU A 688 5.66 11.02 -25.39
CA LEU A 688 4.86 10.84 -24.19
C LEU A 688 5.29 11.86 -23.14
N PRO A 689 4.43 12.79 -22.75
CA PRO A 689 4.70 13.63 -21.59
C PRO A 689 4.41 12.83 -20.31
N TYR A 690 5.40 12.71 -19.45
CA TYR A 690 5.24 12.28 -18.06
C TYR A 690 5.32 13.50 -17.16
N PHE A 691 4.34 13.68 -16.29
CA PHE A 691 4.40 14.79 -15.34
C PHE A 691 3.90 14.37 -13.96
N GLU A 692 4.43 15.03 -12.95
CA GLU A 692 3.94 14.97 -11.57
C GLU A 692 3.94 16.39 -11.01
N VAL A 693 2.82 16.79 -10.43
CA VAL A 693 2.68 18.08 -9.74
C VAL A 693 2.12 17.80 -8.35
N ALA A 694 2.74 18.33 -7.33
CA ALA A 694 2.23 18.27 -5.98
C ALA A 694 2.35 19.64 -5.33
N ALA A 695 1.29 20.07 -4.66
CA ALA A 695 1.25 21.30 -3.90
C ALA A 695 0.75 20.99 -2.48
N GLU A 696 1.47 21.48 -1.49
CA GLU A 696 1.08 21.45 -0.09
C GLU A 696 1.18 22.88 0.45
N TRP A 697 0.06 23.40 0.88
CA TRP A 697 0.02 24.73 1.45
C TRP A 697 -0.45 24.69 2.89
N ARG A 698 0.42 25.13 3.79
CA ARG A 698 0.16 25.24 5.22
C ARG A 698 0.00 26.71 5.56
N VAL A 699 -1.21 27.11 5.88
CA VAL A 699 -1.51 28.47 6.33
C VAL A 699 -1.60 28.47 7.85
N GLY A 700 -0.70 29.22 8.54
CA GLY A 700 -0.69 29.33 9.98
C GLY A 700 0.51 30.04 10.59
N ARG A 701 0.39 30.57 11.80
CA ARG A 701 1.52 31.14 12.56
C ARG A 701 2.51 30.03 12.96
N ARG A 702 3.77 30.31 12.75
CA ARG A 702 4.88 29.61 13.40
C ARG A 702 4.88 29.85 14.90
#